data_91d84df01402ad34123cfb184e41da3f
#
_entry.id   91d84df01402ad34123cfb184e41da3f
#
_cell.length_a   1.000
_cell.length_b   1.000
_cell.length_c   1.000
_cell.angle_alpha   90.00
_cell.angle_beta   90.00
_cell.angle_gamma   90.00
#
_symmetry.space_group_name_H-M   'P 1'
#
loop_
_entity.id
_entity.type
_entity.pdbx_description
1 polymer ?
#
loop_
_entity_poly.entity_id
_entity_poly.type
_entity_poly.pdbx_seq_one_letter_code
_entity_poly.pdbx_strand_id
1 'polypeptide(L)'
;MRFFSYFRTVKSNNRMKELHWRDILTRSILIIVTVTIAVWSMPHDNRSYFHVEEGKPWKYADFTAPFDFPIYKSDTVIRQERDSALSQYEPYYKYHQETEQKMVQKFHHDFADGIPDLSSSYMEIISKCLQGIYQRGIIDQKDYAELIGDTTTMIRIVNDKQATSVPLREVYSPKLAYEQLFLDERLTPVRSILQKCNLNEYITANLTYDRERSEASKNDLLAGIALASGLVQKGQKIIGRGDIVTEKTYRIIESFKKENELRNEDVKQNHLLLFGQILYVTILVLGFTIFLSQYRKDYFQKPRNTTMLYALIILFTVLTALFMRNTFVHVYLLPYAMVPIFIRVFMDSRTAFMTHMTMVLICAVMLQHPFEFIVMETVAGLVAISSLRELSQRSQLYKTAIFVTIACIVVNIAFDWMNSDALTQIDYSYYNYLIANGILLLFAYPLLYLMEKAFGFISDITLIELSNTNNELLRQMSEVAPGTFNHSIQVANLAGEIANKIGAKAQLVRTGALYHDIGKLANPIYYTENQSGINPHEMLTDIESAQIIISHVTEGMKMADKYNLPVVIRDFIATHHGQGKAKYFYVHYHNEHPDEPVDDLLFTYPGPNPFTREQACLMMADTVEAASRSLPDYTEQSIRGLVERLIDGQVADGYFRECPITFRDIQYAKTVLIEKLKTVYHTRVNYPSENKA
;
A
#
# COMPACT_ATOMS: atom_id res chain seq x y z
N MET A 1 23.82 -18.86 -52.69
CA MET A 1 24.30 -18.47 -51.31
C MET A 1 23.94 -17.04 -50.90
N ARG A 2 23.75 -16.06 -51.74
CA ARG A 2 23.36 -14.68 -51.32
C ARG A 2 21.89 -14.50 -50.88
N PHE A 3 20.98 -15.38 -51.33
CA PHE A 3 19.55 -15.29 -50.95
C PHE A 3 19.27 -15.78 -49.53
N PHE A 4 20.01 -16.74 -49.01
CA PHE A 4 19.83 -17.24 -47.64
C PHE A 4 20.40 -16.30 -46.56
N SER A 5 21.42 -15.47 -46.91
CA SER A 5 21.95 -14.47 -45.97
C SER A 5 21.00 -13.29 -45.78
N TYR A 6 20.24 -12.92 -46.81
CA TYR A 6 19.27 -11.82 -46.77
C TYR A 6 18.05 -12.19 -45.88
N PHE A 7 17.54 -13.41 -45.98
CA PHE A 7 16.44 -13.88 -45.11
C PHE A 7 16.86 -14.05 -43.65
N ARG A 8 18.11 -14.38 -43.37
CA ARG A 8 18.65 -14.48 -42.02
C ARG A 8 18.78 -13.09 -41.37
N THR A 9 19.22 -12.10 -42.11
CA THR A 9 19.31 -10.69 -41.68
C THR A 9 17.92 -10.05 -41.50
N VAL A 10 16.97 -10.32 -42.38
CA VAL A 10 15.58 -9.84 -42.26
C VAL A 10 14.87 -10.47 -41.09
N LYS A 11 15.07 -11.76 -40.82
CA LYS A 11 14.50 -12.47 -39.67
C LYS A 11 15.12 -11.98 -38.35
N SER A 12 16.43 -11.68 -38.32
CA SER A 12 17.12 -11.09 -37.18
C SER A 12 16.66 -9.65 -36.90
N ASN A 13 16.52 -8.83 -37.96
CA ASN A 13 16.01 -7.45 -37.83
C ASN A 13 14.53 -7.40 -37.37
N ASN A 14 13.70 -8.29 -37.86
CA ASN A 14 12.30 -8.39 -37.39
C ASN A 14 12.21 -8.86 -35.94
N ARG A 15 13.03 -9.82 -35.53
CA ARG A 15 13.07 -10.31 -34.14
C ARG A 15 13.59 -9.23 -33.19
N MET A 16 14.60 -8.44 -33.59
CA MET A 16 15.07 -7.28 -32.80
C MET A 16 14.03 -6.15 -32.75
N LYS A 17 13.29 -5.90 -33.84
CA LYS A 17 12.19 -4.93 -33.86
C LYS A 17 11.01 -5.40 -32.95
N GLU A 18 10.65 -6.67 -33.00
CA GLU A 18 9.60 -7.24 -32.13
C GLU A 18 9.98 -7.22 -30.65
N LEU A 19 11.24 -7.52 -30.30
CA LEU A 19 11.75 -7.37 -28.93
C LEU A 19 11.68 -5.91 -28.47
N HIS A 20 12.07 -4.97 -29.32
CA HIS A 20 12.04 -3.54 -28.99
C HIS A 20 10.61 -3.01 -28.76
N TRP A 21 9.63 -3.44 -29.56
CA TRP A 21 8.22 -3.08 -29.39
C TRP A 21 7.61 -3.68 -28.13
N ARG A 22 7.93 -4.92 -27.78
CA ARG A 22 7.45 -5.56 -26.54
C ARG A 22 7.99 -4.83 -25.31
N ASP A 23 9.24 -4.39 -25.33
CA ASP A 23 9.83 -3.63 -24.23
C ASP A 23 9.21 -2.24 -24.08
N ILE A 24 8.93 -1.56 -25.19
CA ILE A 24 8.21 -0.27 -25.15
C ILE A 24 6.80 -0.46 -24.62
N LEU A 25 6.09 -1.48 -25.06
CA LEU A 25 4.73 -1.79 -24.64
C LEU A 25 4.67 -2.09 -23.14
N THR A 26 5.56 -2.96 -22.64
CA THR A 26 5.60 -3.30 -21.21
C THR A 26 5.87 -2.08 -20.33
N ARG A 27 6.77 -1.19 -20.75
CA ARG A 27 7.06 0.05 -20.02
C ARG A 27 5.88 1.03 -20.05
N SER A 28 5.22 1.18 -21.21
CA SER A 28 4.03 2.02 -21.34
C SER A 28 2.89 1.52 -20.45
N ILE A 29 2.65 0.22 -20.43
CA ILE A 29 1.67 -0.41 -19.53
C ILE A 29 2.02 -0.12 -18.05
N LEU A 30 3.30 -0.23 -17.70
CA LEU A 30 3.77 -0.02 -16.33
C LEU A 30 3.54 1.44 -15.88
N ILE A 31 3.80 2.41 -16.76
CA ILE A 31 3.51 3.83 -16.51
C ILE A 31 2.01 4.05 -16.32
N ILE A 32 1.17 3.53 -17.23
CA ILE A 32 -0.28 3.69 -17.18
C ILE A 32 -0.84 3.07 -15.90
N VAL A 33 -0.42 1.85 -15.57
CA VAL A 33 -0.83 1.16 -14.34
C VAL A 33 -0.44 1.96 -13.10
N THR A 34 0.80 2.49 -13.06
CA THR A 34 1.27 3.30 -11.93
C THR A 34 0.43 4.56 -11.76
N VAL A 35 0.18 5.31 -12.84
CA VAL A 35 -0.65 6.51 -12.80
C VAL A 35 -2.08 6.17 -12.37
N THR A 36 -2.67 5.12 -12.96
CA THR A 36 -4.04 4.72 -12.65
C THR A 36 -4.20 4.32 -11.18
N ILE A 37 -3.32 3.46 -10.66
CA ILE A 37 -3.39 3.01 -9.26
C ILE A 37 -3.11 4.18 -8.30
N ALA A 38 -2.11 5.02 -8.59
CA ALA A 38 -1.80 6.16 -7.76
C ALA A 38 -2.96 7.14 -7.68
N VAL A 39 -3.56 7.51 -8.82
CA VAL A 39 -4.73 8.39 -8.85
C VAL A 39 -5.94 7.75 -8.17
N TRP A 40 -6.23 6.47 -8.45
CA TRP A 40 -7.33 5.76 -7.80
C TRP A 40 -7.20 5.70 -6.28
N SER A 41 -5.97 5.65 -5.78
CA SER A 41 -5.68 5.63 -4.35
C SER A 41 -5.87 6.99 -3.69
N MET A 42 -5.75 8.09 -4.43
CA MET A 42 -5.89 9.45 -3.90
C MET A 42 -7.31 9.75 -3.42
N PRO A 43 -7.50 10.61 -2.44
CA PRO A 43 -8.82 11.10 -2.07
C PRO A 43 -9.39 11.92 -3.23
N HIS A 44 -10.61 11.57 -3.66
CA HIS A 44 -11.32 12.26 -4.75
C HIS A 44 -12.32 13.29 -4.23
N ASP A 45 -12.45 13.39 -2.91
CA ASP A 45 -13.34 14.34 -2.26
C ASP A 45 -12.52 15.53 -1.75
N ASN A 46 -13.05 16.72 -1.93
CA ASN A 46 -12.55 17.95 -1.28
C ASN A 46 -12.91 17.95 0.22
N ARG A 47 -12.71 16.83 0.91
CA ARG A 47 -13.04 16.73 2.33
C ARG A 47 -12.10 17.62 3.11
N SER A 48 -12.67 18.65 3.72
CA SER A 48 -11.98 19.42 4.77
C SER A 48 -11.81 18.50 5.98
N TYR A 49 -10.66 17.85 6.09
CA TYR A 49 -10.32 16.96 7.21
C TYR A 49 -10.00 17.76 8.48
N PHE A 50 -10.88 18.69 8.86
CA PHE A 50 -10.74 19.32 10.17
C PHE A 50 -11.22 18.37 11.25
N HIS A 51 -10.28 17.81 12.01
CA HIS A 51 -10.63 17.14 13.26
C HIS A 51 -10.84 18.22 14.31
N VAL A 52 -12.08 18.49 14.65
CA VAL A 52 -12.47 19.59 15.52
C VAL A 52 -13.04 19.01 16.80
N GLU A 53 -12.50 19.43 17.93
CA GLU A 53 -13.01 19.11 19.25
C GLU A 53 -13.39 20.41 19.96
N GLU A 54 -14.57 20.42 20.57
CA GLU A 54 -15.03 21.56 21.34
C GLU A 54 -14.15 21.80 22.56
N GLY A 55 -13.85 23.07 22.85
CA GLY A 55 -13.00 23.48 23.95
C GLY A 55 -11.49 23.40 23.68
N LYS A 56 -11.06 22.84 22.52
CA LYS A 56 -9.65 22.80 22.13
C LYS A 56 -9.29 23.94 21.18
N PRO A 57 -8.03 24.39 21.16
CA PRO A 57 -7.58 25.43 20.23
C PRO A 57 -7.57 24.90 18.79
N TRP A 58 -7.95 25.78 17.84
CA TRP A 58 -7.93 25.52 16.42
C TRP A 58 -6.49 25.41 15.92
N LYS A 59 -6.09 24.22 15.46
CA LYS A 59 -4.70 23.90 15.07
C LYS A 59 -4.37 24.28 13.62
N TYR A 60 -5.39 24.58 12.80
CA TYR A 60 -5.23 24.81 11.37
C TYR A 60 -5.08 26.31 11.05
N ALA A 61 -4.78 26.62 9.78
CA ALA A 61 -4.79 28.00 9.31
C ALA A 61 -6.15 28.68 9.51
N ASP A 62 -6.20 30.02 9.41
CA ASP A 62 -7.45 30.77 9.49
C ASP A 62 -8.47 30.18 8.53
N PHE A 63 -9.65 29.86 9.06
CA PHE A 63 -10.73 29.28 8.30
C PHE A 63 -11.78 30.33 7.94
N THR A 64 -11.95 30.56 6.64
CA THR A 64 -12.97 31.43 6.07
C THR A 64 -13.95 30.63 5.26
N ALA A 65 -15.22 31.04 5.26
CA ALA A 65 -16.28 30.36 4.51
C ALA A 65 -16.01 30.45 2.99
N PRO A 66 -15.83 29.32 2.29
CA PRO A 66 -15.59 29.32 0.84
C PRO A 66 -16.85 29.60 0.02
N PHE A 67 -18.04 29.42 0.61
CA PHE A 67 -19.37 29.67 0.04
C PHE A 67 -20.38 29.97 1.15
N ASP A 68 -21.58 30.45 0.77
CA ASP A 68 -22.68 30.67 1.70
C ASP A 68 -23.27 29.34 2.14
N PHE A 69 -23.51 29.18 3.45
CA PHE A 69 -24.12 27.95 3.98
C PHE A 69 -24.92 28.21 5.26
N PRO A 70 -26.02 27.44 5.49
CA PRO A 70 -26.82 27.54 6.69
C PRO A 70 -26.10 26.94 7.91
N ILE A 71 -26.32 27.51 9.08
CA ILE A 71 -25.88 26.94 10.37
C ILE A 71 -27.00 26.03 10.85
N TYR A 72 -26.82 24.73 10.74
CA TYR A 72 -27.79 23.74 11.20
C TYR A 72 -27.88 23.70 12.73
N LYS A 73 -29.10 23.55 13.24
CA LYS A 73 -29.35 23.31 14.66
C LYS A 73 -28.93 21.88 15.01
N SER A 74 -28.55 21.66 16.27
CA SER A 74 -28.27 20.29 16.76
C SER A 74 -29.54 19.47 16.80
N ASP A 75 -29.42 18.15 16.65
CA ASP A 75 -30.54 17.22 16.74
C ASP A 75 -31.30 17.32 18.06
N THR A 76 -30.62 17.69 19.14
CA THR A 76 -31.20 17.90 20.46
C THR A 76 -32.14 19.12 20.47
N VAL A 77 -31.71 20.21 19.88
CA VAL A 77 -32.51 21.45 19.76
C VAL A 77 -33.72 21.22 18.85
N ILE A 78 -33.51 20.56 17.70
CA ILE A 78 -34.60 20.23 16.77
C ILE A 78 -35.65 19.33 17.46
N ARG A 79 -35.20 18.35 18.25
CA ARG A 79 -36.13 17.48 19.02
C ARG A 79 -36.90 18.28 20.06
N GLN A 80 -36.24 19.14 20.81
CA GLN A 80 -36.91 20.00 21.80
C GLN A 80 -37.94 20.93 21.16
N GLU A 81 -37.60 21.60 20.05
CA GLU A 81 -38.53 22.41 19.31
C GLU A 81 -39.70 21.60 18.75
N ARG A 82 -39.46 20.40 18.29
CA ARG A 82 -40.48 19.46 17.79
C ARG A 82 -41.39 19.01 18.91
N ASP A 83 -40.85 18.63 20.06
CA ASP A 83 -41.64 18.24 21.23
C ASP A 83 -42.47 19.42 21.75
N SER A 84 -41.89 20.63 21.77
CA SER A 84 -42.57 21.84 22.13
C SER A 84 -43.74 22.18 21.15
N ALA A 85 -43.50 22.03 19.84
CA ALA A 85 -44.54 22.25 18.85
C ALA A 85 -45.65 21.19 18.94
N LEU A 86 -45.28 19.94 19.19
CA LEU A 86 -46.27 18.85 19.37
C LEU A 86 -47.07 19.00 20.68
N SER A 87 -46.49 19.58 21.73
CA SER A 87 -47.24 19.87 22.97
C SER A 87 -48.35 20.91 22.81
N GLN A 88 -48.29 21.73 21.75
CA GLN A 88 -49.31 22.73 21.39
C GLN A 88 -50.26 22.21 20.32
N TYR A 89 -50.11 20.95 19.90
CA TYR A 89 -50.93 20.35 18.88
C TYR A 89 -52.31 20.01 19.42
N GLU A 90 -53.37 20.47 18.74
CA GLU A 90 -54.75 20.18 19.05
C GLU A 90 -55.40 19.36 17.93
N PRO A 91 -55.77 18.08 18.17
CA PRO A 91 -56.42 17.24 17.16
C PRO A 91 -57.80 17.74 16.81
N TYR A 92 -58.18 17.61 15.55
CA TYR A 92 -59.45 18.05 15.02
C TYR A 92 -60.48 16.95 15.13
N TYR A 93 -61.72 17.35 15.59
CA TYR A 93 -62.88 16.50 15.68
C TYR A 93 -64.02 17.14 14.95
N LYS A 94 -64.72 16.40 14.08
CA LYS A 94 -65.90 16.86 13.34
C LYS A 94 -67.13 16.61 14.17
N TYR A 95 -67.93 17.66 14.38
CA TYR A 95 -69.20 17.61 15.08
C TYR A 95 -70.37 17.21 14.12
N HIS A 96 -71.13 16.19 14.54
CA HIS A 96 -72.31 15.68 13.80
C HIS A 96 -73.56 16.02 14.52
N GLN A 97 -74.20 17.14 14.16
CA GLN A 97 -75.43 17.65 14.73
C GLN A 97 -76.60 16.70 14.52
N GLU A 98 -76.65 15.97 13.37
CA GLU A 98 -77.67 14.98 13.09
C GLU A 98 -77.70 13.84 14.11
N THR A 99 -76.63 13.49 14.72
CA THR A 99 -76.57 12.44 15.74
C THR A 99 -77.38 12.80 17.01
N GLU A 100 -77.26 14.08 17.45
CA GLU A 100 -78.05 14.58 18.56
C GLU A 100 -79.53 14.46 18.26
N GLN A 101 -79.93 15.02 17.12
CA GLN A 101 -81.35 15.03 16.70
C GLN A 101 -81.92 13.62 16.58
N LYS A 102 -81.16 12.71 15.96
CA LYS A 102 -81.56 11.33 15.75
C LYS A 102 -81.72 10.55 17.06
N MET A 103 -80.75 10.72 18.00
CA MET A 103 -80.82 9.98 19.26
C MET A 103 -81.83 10.52 20.24
N VAL A 104 -82.06 11.82 20.28
CA VAL A 104 -83.14 12.45 21.05
C VAL A 104 -84.47 12.07 20.49
N GLN A 105 -84.69 12.05 19.17
CA GLN A 105 -85.95 11.59 18.51
C GLN A 105 -86.13 10.08 18.81
N LYS A 106 -85.11 9.25 18.72
CA LYS A 106 -85.21 7.83 19.05
C LYS A 106 -85.67 7.65 20.50
N PHE A 107 -85.08 8.41 21.44
CA PHE A 107 -85.48 8.38 22.84
C PHE A 107 -86.91 8.71 23.02
N HIS A 108 -87.47 9.79 22.36
CA HIS A 108 -88.88 10.15 22.44
C HIS A 108 -89.80 9.12 21.76
N HIS A 109 -89.32 8.46 20.71
CA HIS A 109 -90.09 7.45 19.99
C HIS A 109 -90.18 6.15 20.83
N ASP A 110 -89.05 5.68 21.39
CA ASP A 110 -88.97 4.41 22.16
C ASP A 110 -89.73 4.49 23.49
N PHE A 111 -89.85 5.72 24.02
CA PHE A 111 -90.60 6.00 25.25
C PHE A 111 -91.85 6.85 25.00
N ALA A 112 -92.49 6.72 23.84
CA ALA A 112 -93.69 7.45 23.51
C ALA A 112 -94.89 7.22 24.46
N ASP A 113 -94.99 5.98 25.00
CA ASP A 113 -95.97 5.59 26.02
C ASP A 113 -95.58 5.91 27.47
N GLY A 114 -94.40 6.61 27.66
CA GLY A 114 -93.81 6.94 28.94
C GLY A 114 -92.98 5.82 29.52
N ILE A 115 -92.19 6.14 30.52
CA ILE A 115 -91.38 5.14 31.31
C ILE A 115 -92.29 4.63 32.44
N PRO A 116 -92.52 3.29 32.61
CA PRO A 116 -93.31 2.75 33.71
C PRO A 116 -92.88 3.31 35.05
N ASP A 117 -93.83 3.68 35.89
CA ASP A 117 -93.60 4.25 37.23
C ASP A 117 -92.94 5.64 37.23
N LEU A 118 -92.92 6.36 36.10
CA LEU A 118 -92.29 7.68 35.96
C LEU A 118 -93.22 8.72 35.39
N SER A 119 -93.30 9.93 35.98
CA SER A 119 -94.07 11.07 35.44
C SER A 119 -93.45 11.55 34.11
N SER A 120 -94.28 11.98 33.20
CA SER A 120 -93.91 12.53 31.87
C SER A 120 -92.97 13.73 31.94
N SER A 121 -92.92 14.46 33.07
CA SER A 121 -92.00 15.55 33.32
C SER A 121 -90.57 15.13 33.33
N TYR A 122 -90.25 13.88 33.75
CA TYR A 122 -88.85 13.33 33.75
C TYR A 122 -88.37 13.07 32.31
N MET A 123 -89.24 12.81 31.37
CA MET A 123 -88.89 12.63 29.99
C MET A 123 -88.28 13.91 29.38
N GLU A 124 -88.88 15.06 29.68
CA GLU A 124 -88.32 16.35 29.26
C GLU A 124 -87.04 16.67 29.93
N ILE A 125 -86.83 16.30 31.23
CA ILE A 125 -85.58 16.50 31.94
C ILE A 125 -84.48 15.63 31.33
N ILE A 126 -84.78 14.37 31.06
CA ILE A 126 -83.75 13.45 30.43
C ILE A 126 -83.44 13.93 29.03
N SER A 127 -84.45 14.33 28.24
CA SER A 127 -84.21 14.86 26.90
C SER A 127 -83.33 16.10 26.94
N LYS A 128 -83.61 17.07 27.82
CA LYS A 128 -82.78 18.25 28.02
C LYS A 128 -81.34 17.90 28.49
N CYS A 129 -81.16 16.92 29.38
CA CYS A 129 -79.85 16.44 29.79
C CYS A 129 -79.09 15.79 28.64
N LEU A 130 -79.73 14.94 27.85
CA LEU A 130 -79.18 14.38 26.61
C LEU A 130 -78.71 15.45 25.63
N GLN A 131 -79.60 16.44 25.35
CA GLN A 131 -79.27 17.57 24.47
C GLN A 131 -78.05 18.33 25.01
N GLY A 132 -78.00 18.65 26.30
CA GLY A 132 -76.83 19.31 26.94
C GLY A 132 -75.52 18.52 26.86
N ILE A 133 -75.61 17.20 26.95
CA ILE A 133 -74.44 16.31 26.81
C ILE A 133 -73.97 16.30 25.37
N TYR A 134 -74.92 16.18 24.37
CA TYR A 134 -74.57 16.22 22.94
C TYR A 134 -73.99 17.55 22.51
N GLN A 135 -74.48 18.68 23.05
CA GLN A 135 -73.95 20.01 22.78
C GLN A 135 -72.49 20.19 23.20
N ARG A 136 -72.08 19.53 24.27
CA ARG A 136 -70.69 19.51 24.71
C ARG A 136 -69.81 18.57 23.89
N GLY A 137 -70.44 17.53 23.35
CA GLY A 137 -69.76 16.56 22.47
C GLY A 137 -69.39 15.25 23.16
N ILE A 138 -69.59 14.17 22.45
CA ILE A 138 -69.27 12.80 22.89
C ILE A 138 -68.26 12.23 21.90
N ILE A 139 -67.06 11.86 22.39
CA ILE A 139 -66.01 11.17 21.65
C ILE A 139 -66.10 9.67 21.91
N ASP A 140 -65.77 8.84 20.93
CA ASP A 140 -65.71 7.38 21.13
C ASP A 140 -64.84 7.01 22.34
N GLN A 141 -65.19 5.95 23.05
CA GLN A 141 -64.50 5.54 24.29
C GLN A 141 -63.02 5.24 24.06
N LYS A 142 -62.68 4.67 22.89
CA LYS A 142 -61.30 4.32 22.53
C LYS A 142 -60.48 5.57 22.24
N ASP A 143 -61.03 6.45 21.39
CA ASP A 143 -60.36 7.72 21.01
C ASP A 143 -60.16 8.62 22.25
N TYR A 144 -61.17 8.68 23.14
CA TYR A 144 -61.07 9.44 24.39
C TYR A 144 -59.96 8.92 25.33
N ALA A 145 -59.80 7.59 25.42
CA ALA A 145 -58.75 6.97 26.22
C ALA A 145 -57.35 7.22 25.60
N GLU A 146 -57.23 7.21 24.26
CA GLU A 146 -55.99 7.55 23.58
C GLU A 146 -55.58 9.02 23.84
N LEU A 147 -56.53 9.95 23.75
CA LEU A 147 -56.28 11.39 24.05
C LEU A 147 -55.79 11.62 25.47
N ILE A 148 -56.31 10.91 26.46
CA ILE A 148 -55.81 10.98 27.83
C ILE A 148 -54.43 10.36 27.95
N GLY A 149 -54.17 9.24 27.28
CA GLY A 149 -52.86 8.57 27.26
C GLY A 149 -51.77 9.48 26.64
N ASP A 150 -52.13 10.24 25.63
CA ASP A 150 -51.24 11.19 24.92
C ASP A 150 -51.12 12.56 25.66
N THR A 151 -51.69 12.69 26.84
CA THR A 151 -51.68 13.94 27.64
C THR A 151 -52.27 15.16 26.88
N THR A 152 -53.16 14.92 25.94
CA THR A 152 -53.83 15.96 25.16
C THR A 152 -54.80 16.72 26.05
N THR A 153 -54.63 18.02 26.20
CA THR A 153 -55.43 18.88 27.06
C THR A 153 -56.54 19.63 26.29
N MET A 154 -56.36 19.88 25.04
CA MET A 154 -57.22 20.65 24.15
C MET A 154 -57.50 19.88 22.86
N ILE A 155 -58.70 20.00 22.35
CA ILE A 155 -59.14 19.51 21.03
C ILE A 155 -59.81 20.61 20.22
N ARG A 156 -59.83 20.52 18.90
CA ARG A 156 -60.56 21.45 18.02
C ARG A 156 -61.80 20.77 17.48
N ILE A 157 -62.94 21.33 17.87
CA ILE A 157 -64.24 20.87 17.36
C ILE A 157 -64.63 21.70 16.14
N VAL A 158 -64.84 21.03 15.01
CA VAL A 158 -65.24 21.65 13.74
C VAL A 158 -66.73 21.44 13.58
N ASN A 159 -67.46 22.59 13.58
CA ASN A 159 -68.88 22.63 13.21
C ASN A 159 -68.99 23.49 11.99
N ASP A 160 -69.42 22.88 10.89
CA ASP A 160 -69.50 23.50 9.53
C ASP A 160 -68.22 24.15 9.10
N LYS A 161 -68.06 25.46 9.17
CA LYS A 161 -66.88 26.25 8.76
C LYS A 161 -66.08 26.83 9.93
N GLN A 162 -66.55 26.61 11.14
CA GLN A 162 -65.82 27.14 12.35
C GLN A 162 -65.17 26.05 13.13
N ALA A 163 -63.96 26.30 13.55
CA ALA A 163 -63.20 25.41 14.42
C ALA A 163 -62.98 26.10 15.80
N THR A 164 -63.46 25.49 16.84
CA THR A 164 -63.35 26.03 18.20
C THR A 164 -62.47 25.13 19.04
N SER A 165 -61.46 25.71 19.75
CA SER A 165 -60.64 24.98 20.70
C SER A 165 -61.42 24.77 21.99
N VAL A 166 -61.49 23.51 22.45
CA VAL A 166 -62.25 23.12 23.64
C VAL A 166 -61.35 22.23 24.54
N PRO A 167 -61.34 22.46 25.85
CA PRO A 167 -60.64 21.59 26.77
C PRO A 167 -61.23 20.16 26.75
N LEU A 168 -60.36 19.12 26.66
CA LEU A 168 -60.79 17.73 26.63
C LEU A 168 -61.68 17.36 27.86
N ARG A 169 -61.48 18.02 28.98
CA ARG A 169 -62.28 17.84 30.20
C ARG A 169 -63.76 18.29 30.06
N GLU A 170 -64.09 19.10 29.07
CA GLU A 170 -65.44 19.57 28.82
C GLU A 170 -66.22 18.64 27.87
N VAL A 171 -65.54 17.69 27.25
CA VAL A 171 -66.10 16.72 26.31
C VAL A 171 -66.24 15.37 27.05
N TYR A 172 -67.20 14.59 26.61
CA TYR A 172 -67.50 13.31 27.31
C TYR A 172 -67.09 12.11 26.47
N SER A 173 -66.67 11.03 27.15
CA SER A 173 -66.80 9.69 26.58
C SER A 173 -68.20 9.13 26.81
N PRO A 174 -68.67 8.11 26.10
CA PRO A 174 -69.98 7.51 26.35
C PRO A 174 -70.22 7.12 27.81
N LYS A 175 -69.16 6.65 28.49
CA LYS A 175 -69.22 6.31 29.92
C LYS A 175 -69.40 7.56 30.80
N LEU A 176 -68.59 8.60 30.56
CA LEU A 176 -68.70 9.85 31.32
C LEU A 176 -70.01 10.56 31.02
N ALA A 177 -70.51 10.50 29.79
CA ALA A 177 -71.83 11.06 29.40
C ALA A 177 -72.94 10.36 30.15
N TYR A 178 -72.89 9.04 30.26
CA TYR A 178 -73.83 8.26 31.07
C TYR A 178 -73.78 8.61 32.55
N GLU A 179 -72.61 8.75 33.14
CA GLU A 179 -72.43 9.19 34.52
C GLU A 179 -72.95 10.60 34.73
N GLN A 180 -72.69 11.54 33.79
CA GLN A 180 -73.14 12.91 33.84
C GLN A 180 -74.67 13.04 33.82
N LEU A 181 -75.41 12.16 33.08
CA LEU A 181 -76.82 12.12 33.08
C LEU A 181 -77.40 11.94 34.48
N PHE A 182 -76.76 11.15 35.32
CA PHE A 182 -77.14 10.84 36.68
C PHE A 182 -76.67 11.82 37.74
N LEU A 183 -75.88 12.80 37.39
CA LEU A 183 -75.48 13.87 38.29
C LEU A 183 -76.50 15.01 38.39
N ASP A 184 -77.53 15.02 37.55
CA ASP A 184 -78.61 15.96 37.70
C ASP A 184 -79.44 15.63 38.93
N GLU A 185 -79.43 16.56 39.90
CA GLU A 185 -80.15 16.39 41.16
C GLU A 185 -81.60 16.03 41.02
N ARG A 186 -82.24 16.52 39.94
CA ARG A 186 -83.61 16.26 39.62
C ARG A 186 -83.93 14.80 39.26
N LEU A 187 -82.91 14.06 38.80
CA LEU A 187 -83.01 12.64 38.44
C LEU A 187 -82.63 11.71 39.57
N THR A 188 -82.08 12.22 40.66
CA THR A 188 -81.59 11.44 41.82
C THR A 188 -82.70 10.57 42.41
N PRO A 189 -83.98 11.04 42.60
CA PRO A 189 -85.07 10.23 43.20
C PRO A 189 -85.46 9.03 42.38
N VAL A 190 -85.27 9.10 41.06
CA VAL A 190 -85.71 8.06 40.11
C VAL A 190 -84.59 7.27 39.46
N ARG A 191 -83.36 7.44 39.98
CA ARG A 191 -82.10 6.81 39.49
C ARG A 191 -82.21 5.30 39.32
N SER A 192 -82.79 4.60 40.29
CA SER A 192 -82.95 3.13 40.30
C SER A 192 -83.88 2.63 39.18
N ILE A 193 -84.84 3.42 38.76
CA ILE A 193 -85.80 3.13 37.64
C ILE A 193 -85.02 3.39 36.33
N LEU A 194 -84.38 4.54 36.21
CA LEU A 194 -83.62 4.92 35.00
C LEU A 194 -82.48 4.00 34.68
N GLN A 195 -81.83 3.42 35.66
CA GLN A 195 -80.73 2.42 35.42
C GLN A 195 -81.25 1.15 34.74
N LYS A 196 -82.53 0.85 34.82
CA LYS A 196 -83.22 -0.29 34.12
C LYS A 196 -83.61 0.01 32.71
N CYS A 197 -83.59 1.30 32.30
CA CYS A 197 -84.11 1.76 31.02
C CYS A 197 -83.05 1.77 29.89
N ASN A 198 -81.86 1.13 30.07
CA ASN A 198 -80.79 1.06 29.07
C ASN A 198 -80.48 2.41 28.37
N LEU A 199 -80.43 3.51 29.14
CA LEU A 199 -80.21 4.87 28.58
C LEU A 199 -78.89 5.05 27.83
N ASN A 200 -77.98 4.13 28.05
CA ASN A 200 -76.72 4.06 27.30
C ASN A 200 -76.93 3.87 25.78
N GLU A 201 -78.07 3.30 25.32
CA GLU A 201 -78.36 3.13 23.89
C GLU A 201 -78.58 4.46 23.17
N TYR A 202 -78.93 5.52 23.88
CA TYR A 202 -79.12 6.87 23.37
C TYR A 202 -77.89 7.76 23.52
N ILE A 203 -76.80 7.23 23.94
CA ILE A 203 -75.54 7.96 24.11
C ILE A 203 -74.47 7.38 23.17
N THR A 204 -74.39 8.02 21.99
CA THR A 204 -73.45 7.64 20.93
C THR A 204 -72.48 8.79 20.61
N ALA A 205 -71.29 8.51 20.14
CA ALA A 205 -70.34 9.52 19.77
C ALA A 205 -70.87 10.40 18.62
N ASN A 206 -70.88 11.74 18.82
CA ASN A 206 -71.22 12.75 17.83
C ASN A 206 -69.97 13.58 17.43
N LEU A 207 -68.81 13.27 18.00
CA LEU A 207 -67.52 13.82 17.58
C LEU A 207 -66.70 12.68 16.98
N THR A 208 -66.30 12.83 15.71
CA THR A 208 -65.43 11.86 15.02
C THR A 208 -64.09 12.51 14.71
N TYR A 209 -63.03 11.76 14.91
CA TYR A 209 -61.66 12.25 14.60
C TYR A 209 -61.54 12.61 13.10
N ASP A 210 -61.17 13.85 12.81
CA ASP A 210 -60.90 14.34 11.45
C ASP A 210 -59.43 14.14 11.15
N ARG A 211 -59.11 12.97 10.58
CA ARG A 211 -57.74 12.55 10.30
C ARG A 211 -57.04 13.49 9.33
N GLU A 212 -57.70 13.89 8.27
CA GLU A 212 -57.08 14.71 7.20
C GLU A 212 -56.67 16.08 7.74
N ARG A 213 -57.54 16.77 8.46
CA ARG A 213 -57.19 18.07 9.06
C ARG A 213 -56.21 17.98 10.20
N SER A 214 -56.29 16.93 10.99
CA SER A 214 -55.39 16.68 12.09
C SER A 214 -53.94 16.43 11.59
N GLU A 215 -53.81 15.56 10.61
CA GLU A 215 -52.47 15.26 9.99
C GLU A 215 -51.93 16.49 9.24
N ALA A 216 -52.74 17.22 8.51
CA ALA A 216 -52.30 18.45 7.84
C ALA A 216 -51.80 19.50 8.84
N SER A 217 -52.57 19.77 9.91
CA SER A 217 -52.17 20.71 10.95
C SER A 217 -50.92 20.28 11.70
N LYS A 218 -50.77 19.00 11.97
CA LYS A 218 -49.54 18.42 12.57
C LYS A 218 -48.31 18.62 11.66
N ASN A 219 -48.50 18.34 10.36
CA ASN A 219 -47.42 18.51 9.37
C ASN A 219 -47.05 19.99 9.20
N ASP A 220 -48.02 20.91 9.20
CA ASP A 220 -47.79 22.35 9.12
C ASP A 220 -46.98 22.87 10.34
N LEU A 221 -47.33 22.40 11.54
CA LEU A 221 -46.60 22.73 12.77
C LEU A 221 -45.13 22.24 12.69
N LEU A 222 -44.92 21.02 12.21
CA LEU A 222 -43.58 20.43 12.06
C LEU A 222 -42.81 21.09 10.92
N ALA A 223 -43.44 21.44 9.82
CA ALA A 223 -42.82 22.15 8.69
C ALA A 223 -42.38 23.59 9.05
N GLY A 224 -43.04 24.20 10.02
CA GLY A 224 -42.67 25.52 10.54
C GLY A 224 -41.38 25.57 11.33
N ILE A 225 -40.80 24.41 11.70
CA ILE A 225 -39.56 24.35 12.47
C ILE A 225 -38.38 24.60 11.55
N ALA A 226 -37.69 25.72 11.73
CA ALA A 226 -36.50 26.07 10.98
C ALA A 226 -35.33 25.12 11.36
N LEU A 227 -34.79 24.40 10.37
CA LEU A 227 -33.65 23.51 10.55
C LEU A 227 -32.31 24.25 10.75
N ALA A 228 -32.28 25.53 10.35
CA ALA A 228 -31.11 26.39 10.47
C ALA A 228 -31.34 27.54 11.45
N SER A 229 -30.30 27.90 12.19
CA SER A 229 -30.31 29.02 13.14
C SER A 229 -29.70 30.31 12.58
N GLY A 230 -29.08 30.26 11.40
CA GLY A 230 -28.46 31.40 10.74
C GLY A 230 -27.79 31.03 9.43
N LEU A 231 -27.10 32.00 8.83
CA LEU A 231 -26.39 31.89 7.56
C LEU A 231 -24.97 32.40 7.73
N VAL A 232 -23.97 31.67 7.23
CA VAL A 232 -22.58 32.13 7.10
C VAL A 232 -22.36 32.55 5.65
N GLN A 233 -21.84 33.76 5.44
CA GLN A 233 -21.58 34.29 4.10
C GLN A 233 -20.21 33.91 3.60
N LYS A 234 -20.03 33.78 2.30
CA LYS A 234 -18.74 33.56 1.64
C LYS A 234 -17.73 34.65 2.03
N GLY A 235 -16.51 34.21 2.38
CA GLY A 235 -15.43 35.11 2.82
C GLY A 235 -15.50 35.51 4.30
N GLN A 236 -16.55 35.13 5.04
CA GLN A 236 -16.65 35.38 6.47
C GLN A 236 -15.64 34.51 7.21
N LYS A 237 -14.79 35.15 8.08
CA LYS A 237 -13.86 34.40 8.95
C LYS A 237 -14.66 33.66 10.02
N ILE A 238 -14.45 32.37 10.12
CA ILE A 238 -15.12 31.45 11.07
C ILE A 238 -14.27 31.31 12.34
N ILE A 239 -12.97 31.01 12.18
CA ILE A 239 -12.03 30.82 13.29
C ILE A 239 -10.60 31.11 12.81
N GLY A 240 -9.77 31.66 13.70
CA GLY A 240 -8.35 31.89 13.47
C GLY A 240 -7.49 30.80 14.11
N ARG A 241 -6.25 30.66 13.66
CA ARG A 241 -5.28 29.75 14.26
C ARG A 241 -5.05 30.11 15.74
N GLY A 242 -5.18 29.15 16.64
CA GLY A 242 -5.02 29.33 18.08
C GLY A 242 -6.29 29.70 18.82
N ASP A 243 -7.39 30.11 18.13
CA ASP A 243 -8.67 30.42 18.76
C ASP A 243 -9.28 29.16 19.37
N ILE A 244 -9.90 29.27 20.54
CA ILE A 244 -10.62 28.15 21.16
C ILE A 244 -11.88 27.89 20.38
N VAL A 245 -12.11 26.62 20.02
CA VAL A 245 -13.34 26.17 19.36
C VAL A 245 -14.48 26.22 20.35
N THR A 246 -15.32 27.25 20.23
CA THR A 246 -16.55 27.37 21.02
C THR A 246 -17.62 26.45 20.45
N GLU A 247 -18.68 26.14 21.23
CA GLU A 247 -19.84 25.40 20.79
C GLU A 247 -20.45 26.00 19.50
N LYS A 248 -20.52 27.33 19.43
CA LYS A 248 -21.02 28.03 18.24
C LYS A 248 -20.14 27.78 17.02
N THR A 249 -18.82 27.90 17.20
CA THR A 249 -17.84 27.68 16.12
C THR A 249 -17.83 26.22 15.68
N TYR A 250 -17.92 25.30 16.64
CA TYR A 250 -18.06 23.86 16.37
C TYR A 250 -19.27 23.58 15.48
N ARG A 251 -20.45 24.13 15.82
CA ARG A 251 -21.66 23.96 15.01
C ARG A 251 -21.52 24.55 13.60
N ILE A 252 -20.86 25.70 13.46
CA ILE A 252 -20.61 26.30 12.15
C ILE A 252 -19.73 25.37 11.30
N ILE A 253 -18.66 24.80 11.88
CA ILE A 253 -17.76 23.89 11.16
C ILE A 253 -18.45 22.58 10.81
N GLU A 254 -19.26 22.02 11.71
CA GLU A 254 -20.08 20.82 11.41
C GLU A 254 -21.10 21.09 10.30
N SER A 255 -21.77 22.25 10.34
CA SER A 255 -22.70 22.70 9.29
C SER A 255 -21.99 22.85 7.95
N PHE A 256 -20.78 23.41 7.95
CA PHE A 256 -19.94 23.50 6.77
C PHE A 256 -19.60 22.11 6.21
N LYS A 257 -19.19 21.14 7.07
CA LYS A 257 -18.89 19.77 6.63
C LYS A 257 -20.10 19.14 5.95
N LYS A 258 -21.26 19.21 6.59
CA LYS A 258 -22.52 18.67 6.07
C LYS A 258 -22.90 19.28 4.71
N GLU A 259 -22.79 20.60 4.58
CA GLU A 259 -23.13 21.30 3.34
C GLU A 259 -22.09 21.02 2.23
N ASN A 260 -20.82 20.89 2.61
CA ASN A 260 -19.76 20.51 1.67
C ASN A 260 -19.93 19.08 1.16
N GLU A 261 -20.42 18.16 1.99
CA GLU A 261 -20.75 16.80 1.58
C GLU A 261 -21.92 16.80 0.58
N LEU A 262 -23.00 17.53 0.87
CA LEU A 262 -24.17 17.66 -0.03
C LEU A 262 -23.79 18.27 -1.39
N ARG A 263 -22.92 19.28 -1.41
CA ARG A 263 -22.46 19.92 -2.67
C ARG A 263 -21.48 19.05 -3.46
N ASN A 264 -20.68 18.20 -2.79
CA ASN A 264 -19.74 17.28 -3.46
C ASN A 264 -20.45 16.08 -4.12
N GLU A 265 -21.71 15.83 -3.80
CA GLU A 265 -22.55 14.88 -4.52
C GLU A 265 -22.93 15.39 -5.93
N ASP A 266 -22.81 16.69 -6.21
CA ASP A 266 -22.97 17.26 -7.55
C ASP A 266 -21.74 16.92 -8.42
N VAL A 267 -21.88 15.94 -9.29
CA VAL A 267 -20.91 15.23 -10.14
C VAL A 267 -19.96 16.13 -10.96
N LYS A 268 -20.23 17.40 -11.13
CA LYS A 268 -19.45 18.30 -12.00
C LYS A 268 -18.11 18.80 -11.44
N GLN A 269 -17.95 18.89 -10.11
CA GLN A 269 -16.69 19.40 -9.52
C GLN A 269 -15.59 18.34 -9.44
N ASN A 270 -15.94 17.06 -9.40
CA ASN A 270 -14.97 15.97 -9.26
C ASN A 270 -14.11 15.74 -10.51
N HIS A 271 -14.56 16.12 -11.71
CA HIS A 271 -13.79 15.93 -12.94
C HIS A 271 -12.53 16.79 -13.01
N LEU A 272 -12.59 18.05 -12.55
CA LEU A 272 -11.43 18.95 -12.58
C LEU A 272 -10.36 18.51 -11.57
N LEU A 273 -10.77 18.05 -10.38
CA LEU A 273 -9.88 17.48 -9.36
C LEU A 273 -9.19 16.22 -9.90
N LEU A 274 -9.97 15.30 -10.45
CA LEU A 274 -9.45 14.06 -11.03
C LEU A 274 -8.47 14.34 -12.17
N PHE A 275 -8.81 15.28 -13.06
CA PHE A 275 -7.90 15.68 -14.15
C PHE A 275 -6.59 16.28 -13.61
N GLY A 276 -6.68 17.13 -12.58
CA GLY A 276 -5.50 17.70 -11.90
C GLY A 276 -4.62 16.62 -11.28
N GLN A 277 -5.21 15.62 -10.61
CA GLN A 277 -4.50 14.48 -10.03
C GLN A 277 -3.82 13.63 -11.09
N ILE A 278 -4.53 13.32 -12.19
CA ILE A 278 -3.95 12.58 -13.33
C ILE A 278 -2.75 13.34 -13.91
N LEU A 279 -2.91 14.65 -14.17
CA LEU A 279 -1.85 15.48 -14.73
C LEU A 279 -0.63 15.52 -13.81
N TYR A 280 -0.83 15.74 -12.52
CA TYR A 280 0.23 15.82 -11.51
C TYR A 280 1.03 14.50 -11.44
N VAL A 281 0.35 13.37 -11.22
CA VAL A 281 1.00 12.07 -11.12
C VAL A 281 1.70 11.71 -12.43
N THR A 282 1.08 12.01 -13.58
CA THR A 282 1.66 11.76 -14.90
C THR A 282 2.97 12.53 -15.08
N ILE A 283 3.04 13.81 -14.71
CA ILE A 283 4.27 14.61 -14.79
C ILE A 283 5.39 13.99 -13.94
N LEU A 284 5.10 13.57 -12.72
CA LEU A 284 6.10 12.97 -11.83
C LEU A 284 6.60 11.61 -12.36
N VAL A 285 5.68 10.75 -12.78
CA VAL A 285 6.01 9.41 -13.30
C VAL A 285 6.75 9.51 -14.64
N LEU A 286 6.36 10.42 -15.53
CA LEU A 286 7.09 10.68 -16.79
C LEU A 286 8.46 11.27 -16.53
N GLY A 287 8.59 12.24 -15.61
CA GLY A 287 9.88 12.81 -15.21
C GLY A 287 10.84 11.74 -14.68
N PHE A 288 10.34 10.84 -13.84
CA PHE A 288 11.10 9.69 -13.35
C PHE A 288 11.49 8.72 -14.49
N THR A 289 10.55 8.43 -15.40
CA THR A 289 10.82 7.57 -16.56
C THR A 289 11.90 8.16 -17.46
N ILE A 290 11.84 9.47 -17.73
CA ILE A 290 12.85 10.19 -18.53
C ILE A 290 14.22 10.11 -17.83
N PHE A 291 14.26 10.32 -16.52
CA PHE A 291 15.49 10.14 -15.74
C PHE A 291 16.09 8.75 -15.94
N LEU A 292 15.29 7.68 -15.78
CA LEU A 292 15.76 6.31 -15.98
C LEU A 292 16.25 6.08 -17.41
N SER A 293 15.52 6.56 -18.41
CA SER A 293 15.85 6.35 -19.83
C SER A 293 17.11 7.06 -20.27
N GLN A 294 17.41 8.23 -19.71
CA GLN A 294 18.58 9.03 -20.08
C GLN A 294 19.82 8.70 -19.24
N TYR A 295 19.66 8.58 -17.93
CA TYR A 295 20.78 8.48 -17.00
C TYR A 295 21.03 7.07 -16.47
N ARG A 296 20.06 6.16 -16.62
CA ARG A 296 20.11 4.78 -16.09
C ARG A 296 19.63 3.76 -17.11
N LYS A 297 20.18 3.81 -18.30
CA LYS A 297 19.86 2.90 -19.43
C LYS A 297 20.04 1.43 -19.04
N ASP A 298 21.07 1.13 -18.26
CA ASP A 298 21.40 -0.20 -17.74
C ASP A 298 20.27 -0.81 -16.87
N TYR A 299 19.60 0.00 -16.07
CA TYR A 299 18.42 -0.43 -15.29
C TYR A 299 17.14 -0.36 -16.12
N PHE A 300 17.00 0.69 -16.93
CA PHE A 300 15.81 0.91 -17.74
C PHE A 300 15.61 -0.18 -18.80
N GLN A 301 16.68 -0.73 -19.35
CA GLN A 301 16.61 -1.80 -20.35
C GLN A 301 16.18 -3.15 -19.76
N LYS A 302 16.35 -3.37 -18.46
CA LYS A 302 15.98 -4.61 -17.78
C LYS A 302 14.57 -4.49 -17.18
N PRO A 303 13.54 -5.17 -17.71
CA PRO A 303 12.15 -5.06 -17.24
C PRO A 303 12.00 -5.33 -15.74
N ARG A 304 12.77 -6.28 -15.22
CA ARG A 304 12.81 -6.63 -13.80
C ARG A 304 13.14 -5.44 -12.89
N ASN A 305 14.15 -4.65 -13.28
CA ASN A 305 14.60 -3.49 -12.53
C ASN A 305 13.52 -2.40 -12.50
N THR A 306 12.97 -2.09 -13.69
CA THR A 306 11.89 -1.08 -13.80
C THR A 306 10.65 -1.51 -13.04
N THR A 307 10.23 -2.77 -13.14
CA THR A 307 9.06 -3.29 -12.41
C THR A 307 9.23 -3.14 -10.90
N MET A 308 10.40 -3.44 -10.34
CA MET A 308 10.65 -3.25 -8.89
C MET A 308 10.49 -1.78 -8.47
N LEU A 309 11.08 -0.84 -9.23
CA LEU A 309 11.01 0.59 -8.90
C LEU A 309 9.57 1.11 -8.89
N TYR A 310 8.79 0.79 -9.93
CA TYR A 310 7.39 1.21 -10.01
C TYR A 310 6.50 0.49 -8.99
N ALA A 311 6.76 -0.80 -8.72
CA ALA A 311 6.03 -1.56 -7.71
C ALA A 311 6.20 -0.95 -6.30
N LEU A 312 7.40 -0.49 -5.95
CA LEU A 312 7.66 0.20 -4.69
C LEU A 312 6.92 1.54 -4.60
N ILE A 313 6.92 2.34 -5.69
CA ILE A 313 6.14 3.58 -5.74
C ILE A 313 4.66 3.30 -5.52
N ILE A 314 4.09 2.33 -6.25
CA ILE A 314 2.68 1.94 -6.13
C ILE A 314 2.37 1.46 -4.71
N LEU A 315 3.18 0.56 -4.17
CA LEU A 315 2.97 -0.04 -2.86
C LEU A 315 2.85 1.03 -1.77
N PHE A 316 3.83 1.94 -1.69
CA PHE A 316 3.82 2.98 -0.67
C PHE A 316 2.74 4.04 -0.91
N THR A 317 2.40 4.34 -2.17
CA THR A 317 1.26 5.22 -2.49
C THR A 317 -0.06 4.60 -1.99
N VAL A 318 -0.31 3.32 -2.25
CA VAL A 318 -1.50 2.61 -1.78
C VAL A 318 -1.53 2.50 -0.25
N LEU A 319 -0.38 2.18 0.38
CA LEU A 319 -0.29 2.14 1.85
C LEU A 319 -0.59 3.50 2.46
N THR A 320 -0.05 4.60 1.91
CA THR A 320 -0.35 5.96 2.35
C THR A 320 -1.86 6.24 2.30
N ALA A 321 -2.49 5.90 1.18
CA ALA A 321 -3.94 6.08 1.02
C ALA A 321 -4.77 5.26 2.01
N LEU A 322 -4.36 4.02 2.29
CA LEU A 322 -5.01 3.16 3.28
C LEU A 322 -4.87 3.72 4.70
N PHE A 323 -3.69 4.23 5.05
CA PHE A 323 -3.45 4.85 6.36
C PHE A 323 -4.25 6.15 6.51
N MET A 324 -4.38 6.94 5.45
CA MET A 324 -5.21 8.17 5.46
C MET A 324 -6.71 7.89 5.65
N ARG A 325 -7.20 6.73 5.21
CA ARG A 325 -8.59 6.32 5.41
C ARG A 325 -8.87 5.80 6.82
N ASN A 326 -7.81 5.43 7.55
CA ASN A 326 -7.91 4.87 8.90
C ASN A 326 -7.65 5.96 9.94
N THR A 327 -8.62 6.21 10.83
CA THR A 327 -8.52 7.21 11.89
C THR A 327 -7.61 6.80 13.06
N PHE A 328 -7.30 5.51 13.19
CA PHE A 328 -6.52 4.98 14.32
C PHE A 328 -5.02 4.94 14.07
N VAL A 329 -4.57 5.06 12.82
CA VAL A 329 -3.16 4.88 12.44
C VAL A 329 -2.65 6.11 11.72
N HIS A 330 -1.55 6.69 12.21
CA HIS A 330 -0.96 7.87 11.60
C HIS A 330 0.00 7.52 10.46
N VAL A 331 0.06 8.35 9.42
CA VAL A 331 0.90 8.12 8.22
C VAL A 331 2.39 8.05 8.55
N TYR A 332 2.85 8.77 9.57
CA TYR A 332 4.25 8.74 10.04
C TYR A 332 4.70 7.39 10.64
N LEU A 333 3.78 6.44 10.82
CA LEU A 333 4.12 5.07 11.16
C LEU A 333 4.70 4.29 9.97
N LEU A 334 4.39 4.70 8.72
CA LEU A 334 4.88 4.03 7.53
C LEU A 334 6.39 4.28 7.32
N PRO A 335 7.21 3.23 7.20
CA PRO A 335 8.65 3.37 7.04
C PRO A 335 9.05 3.66 5.58
N TYR A 336 8.79 4.87 5.09
CA TYR A 336 9.10 5.28 3.71
C TYR A 336 10.58 5.12 3.35
N ALA A 337 11.48 5.27 4.32
CA ALA A 337 12.92 5.05 4.15
C ALA A 337 13.28 3.60 3.75
N MET A 338 12.36 2.63 3.86
CA MET A 338 12.57 1.29 3.30
C MET A 338 12.80 1.31 1.80
N VAL A 339 12.13 2.20 1.07
CA VAL A 339 12.24 2.28 -0.39
C VAL A 339 13.67 2.60 -0.83
N PRO A 340 14.30 3.68 -0.36
CA PRO A 340 15.68 3.95 -0.73
C PRO A 340 16.66 2.91 -0.16
N ILE A 341 16.37 2.27 0.98
CA ILE A 341 17.17 1.15 1.50
C ILE A 341 17.18 -0.01 0.50
N PHE A 342 16.00 -0.50 0.06
CA PHE A 342 15.92 -1.61 -0.89
C PHE A 342 16.60 -1.28 -2.22
N ILE A 343 16.35 -0.09 -2.75
CA ILE A 343 16.95 0.29 -4.03
C ILE A 343 18.47 0.44 -3.89
N ARG A 344 18.96 1.00 -2.79
CA ARG A 344 20.40 1.17 -2.55
C ARG A 344 21.14 -0.17 -2.46
N VAL A 345 20.50 -1.19 -1.91
CA VAL A 345 21.08 -2.54 -1.78
C VAL A 345 21.26 -3.21 -3.16
N PHE A 346 20.28 -3.05 -4.08
CA PHE A 346 20.31 -3.74 -5.37
C PHE A 346 20.84 -2.88 -6.52
N MET A 347 20.80 -1.57 -6.35
CA MET A 347 21.15 -0.61 -7.40
C MET A 347 22.11 0.47 -6.86
N ASP A 348 21.90 1.72 -7.24
CA ASP A 348 22.75 2.84 -6.87
C ASP A 348 22.03 3.94 -6.08
N SER A 349 22.81 4.82 -5.46
CA SER A 349 22.31 5.92 -4.62
C SER A 349 21.45 6.92 -5.39
N ARG A 350 21.77 7.19 -6.68
CA ARG A 350 21.03 8.18 -7.47
C ARG A 350 19.64 7.66 -7.82
N THR A 351 19.57 6.38 -8.23
CA THR A 351 18.27 5.72 -8.51
C THR A 351 17.44 5.61 -7.25
N ALA A 352 18.06 5.28 -6.09
CA ALA A 352 17.39 5.22 -4.81
C ALA A 352 16.77 6.56 -4.42
N PHE A 353 17.54 7.65 -4.53
CA PHE A 353 17.07 8.99 -4.20
C PHE A 353 15.92 9.45 -5.12
N MET A 354 16.08 9.29 -6.45
CA MET A 354 15.07 9.73 -7.40
C MET A 354 13.75 8.97 -7.27
N THR A 355 13.82 7.66 -7.04
CA THR A 355 12.60 6.85 -6.80
C THR A 355 11.91 7.26 -5.51
N HIS A 356 12.69 7.44 -4.44
CA HIS A 356 12.16 7.88 -3.15
C HIS A 356 11.48 9.24 -3.25
N MET A 357 12.14 10.22 -3.88
CA MET A 357 11.57 11.55 -4.07
C MET A 357 10.29 11.54 -4.91
N THR A 358 10.27 10.75 -6.00
CA THR A 358 9.05 10.60 -6.82
C THR A 358 7.90 10.05 -5.99
N MET A 359 8.14 9.01 -5.19
CA MET A 359 7.15 8.42 -4.29
C MET A 359 6.69 9.42 -3.22
N VAL A 360 7.61 10.11 -2.55
CA VAL A 360 7.31 11.11 -1.51
C VAL A 360 6.44 12.23 -2.05
N LEU A 361 6.77 12.77 -3.24
CA LEU A 361 5.98 13.82 -3.88
C LEU A 361 4.56 13.34 -4.24
N ILE A 362 4.41 12.09 -4.73
CA ILE A 362 3.09 11.51 -5.01
C ILE A 362 2.28 11.36 -3.71
N CYS A 363 2.90 10.87 -2.63
CA CYS A 363 2.24 10.67 -1.35
C CYS A 363 1.90 12.01 -0.66
N ALA A 364 2.75 13.02 -0.78
CA ALA A 364 2.60 14.30 -0.09
C ALA A 364 1.28 15.02 -0.42
N VAL A 365 0.80 14.91 -1.66
CA VAL A 365 -0.48 15.54 -2.09
C VAL A 365 -1.69 14.99 -1.34
N MET A 366 -1.59 13.79 -0.78
CA MET A 366 -2.66 13.17 0.00
C MET A 366 -2.70 13.67 1.46
N LEU A 367 -1.66 14.37 1.93
CA LEU A 367 -1.45 14.69 3.34
C LEU A 367 -1.87 16.12 3.67
N GLN A 368 -2.18 16.38 4.95
CA GLN A 368 -2.58 17.70 5.45
C GLN A 368 -1.39 18.66 5.56
N HIS A 369 -0.19 18.14 5.90
CA HIS A 369 1.06 18.89 6.04
C HIS A 369 2.10 18.41 5.03
N PRO A 370 1.89 18.65 3.71
CA PRO A 370 2.73 18.10 2.65
C PRO A 370 4.17 18.61 2.73
N PHE A 371 4.39 19.86 3.13
CA PHE A 371 5.72 20.45 3.22
C PHE A 371 6.58 19.78 4.30
N GLU A 372 6.04 19.63 5.51
CA GLU A 372 6.71 18.98 6.64
C GLU A 372 7.06 17.52 6.29
N PHE A 373 6.12 16.81 5.68
CA PHE A 373 6.32 15.43 5.22
C PHE A 373 7.44 15.35 4.17
N ILE A 374 7.44 16.20 3.14
CA ILE A 374 8.48 16.19 2.09
C ILE A 374 9.86 16.42 2.70
N VAL A 375 10.00 17.39 3.60
CA VAL A 375 11.30 17.68 4.25
C VAL A 375 11.75 16.50 5.09
N MET A 376 10.88 15.96 5.94
CA MET A 376 11.20 14.84 6.82
C MET A 376 11.62 13.61 6.03
N GLU A 377 10.84 13.22 5.02
CA GLU A 377 11.13 12.02 4.23
C GLU A 377 12.34 12.22 3.29
N THR A 378 12.60 13.45 2.84
CA THR A 378 13.83 13.76 2.11
C THR A 378 15.05 13.53 2.98
N VAL A 379 15.04 14.02 4.22
CA VAL A 379 16.14 13.81 5.18
C VAL A 379 16.27 12.34 5.54
N ALA A 380 15.17 11.65 5.82
CA ALA A 380 15.13 10.22 6.10
C ALA A 380 15.78 9.40 4.97
N GLY A 381 15.40 9.69 3.71
CA GLY A 381 15.95 9.05 2.53
C GLY A 381 17.43 9.32 2.32
N LEU A 382 17.89 10.57 2.52
CA LEU A 382 19.31 10.93 2.43
C LEU A 382 20.15 10.20 3.48
N VAL A 383 19.67 10.16 4.73
CA VAL A 383 20.36 9.45 5.82
C VAL A 383 20.40 7.95 5.54
N ALA A 384 19.29 7.37 5.08
CA ALA A 384 19.23 5.95 4.71
C ALA A 384 20.25 5.60 3.61
N ILE A 385 20.31 6.40 2.53
CA ILE A 385 21.22 6.18 1.42
C ILE A 385 22.68 6.36 1.84
N SER A 386 22.97 7.37 2.66
CA SER A 386 24.33 7.71 3.08
C SER A 386 24.90 6.71 4.07
N SER A 387 24.07 6.17 4.96
CA SER A 387 24.47 5.17 5.96
C SER A 387 24.73 3.79 5.35
N LEU A 388 24.16 3.50 4.15
CA LEU A 388 24.33 2.23 3.42
C LEU A 388 25.34 2.36 2.27
N ARG A 389 26.53 2.84 2.56
CA ARG A 389 27.56 3.03 1.51
C ARG A 389 28.01 1.70 0.90
N GLU A 390 28.26 0.69 1.74
CA GLU A 390 28.58 -0.69 1.34
C GLU A 390 27.90 -1.65 2.31
N LEU A 391 26.95 -2.44 1.82
CA LEU A 391 26.20 -3.38 2.65
C LEU A 391 26.98 -4.70 2.79
N SER A 392 28.03 -4.68 3.64
CA SER A 392 28.86 -5.86 3.93
C SER A 392 28.44 -6.61 5.19
N GLN A 393 27.64 -5.99 6.06
CA GLN A 393 27.23 -6.56 7.34
C GLN A 393 25.76 -6.29 7.64
N ARG A 394 25.08 -7.29 8.22
CA ARG A 394 23.68 -7.16 8.69
C ARG A 394 23.49 -6.01 9.69
N SER A 395 24.51 -5.76 10.52
CA SER A 395 24.49 -4.70 11.55
C SER A 395 24.34 -3.29 10.97
N GLN A 396 24.68 -3.07 9.69
CA GLN A 396 24.55 -1.76 9.05
C GLN A 396 23.08 -1.36 8.88
N LEU A 397 22.17 -2.31 8.60
CA LEU A 397 20.74 -2.03 8.51
C LEU A 397 20.16 -1.55 9.84
N TYR A 398 20.58 -2.15 10.97
CA TYR A 398 20.16 -1.70 12.30
C TYR A 398 20.64 -0.29 12.60
N LYS A 399 21.92 0.01 12.29
CA LYS A 399 22.48 1.36 12.45
C LYS A 399 21.74 2.37 11.58
N THR A 400 21.41 2.00 10.32
CA THR A 400 20.63 2.84 9.41
C THR A 400 19.24 3.14 9.98
N ALA A 401 18.54 2.15 10.52
CA ALA A 401 17.23 2.36 11.12
C ALA A 401 17.30 3.35 12.29
N ILE A 402 18.32 3.22 13.15
CA ILE A 402 18.53 4.16 14.28
C ILE A 402 18.83 5.57 13.76
N PHE A 403 19.73 5.74 12.79
CA PHE A 403 20.09 7.06 12.26
C PHE A 403 18.90 7.73 11.57
N VAL A 404 18.11 6.99 10.81
CA VAL A 404 16.89 7.51 10.18
C VAL A 404 15.88 7.96 11.24
N THR A 405 15.66 7.15 12.27
CA THR A 405 14.73 7.49 13.37
C THR A 405 15.17 8.76 14.09
N ILE A 406 16.45 8.87 14.43
CA ILE A 406 17.01 10.08 15.07
C ILE A 406 16.84 11.29 14.15
N ALA A 407 17.13 11.16 12.86
CA ALA A 407 16.98 12.24 11.90
C ALA A 407 15.52 12.72 11.78
N CYS A 408 14.56 11.79 11.70
CA CYS A 408 13.13 12.14 11.69
C CYS A 408 12.70 12.87 12.97
N ILE A 409 13.15 12.41 14.14
CA ILE A 409 12.87 13.05 15.42
C ILE A 409 13.45 14.49 15.46
N VAL A 410 14.69 14.67 15.01
CA VAL A 410 15.33 16.00 14.98
C VAL A 410 14.60 16.95 14.03
N VAL A 411 14.19 16.48 12.86
CA VAL A 411 13.40 17.28 11.91
C VAL A 411 12.05 17.67 12.52
N ASN A 412 11.36 16.71 13.17
CA ASN A 412 10.08 17.00 13.82
C ASN A 412 10.24 18.02 14.95
N ILE A 413 11.29 17.91 15.80
CA ILE A 413 11.61 18.90 16.84
C ILE A 413 11.79 20.31 16.21
N ALA A 414 12.52 20.38 15.08
CA ALA A 414 12.73 21.65 14.40
C ALA A 414 11.41 22.27 13.94
N PHE A 415 10.50 21.48 13.35
CA PHE A 415 9.17 21.98 12.96
C PHE A 415 8.32 22.36 14.17
N ASP A 416 8.33 21.56 15.24
CA ASP A 416 7.60 21.89 16.47
C ASP A 416 8.08 23.23 17.06
N TRP A 417 9.39 23.47 17.11
CA TRP A 417 9.93 24.74 17.61
C TRP A 417 9.67 25.93 16.67
N MET A 418 9.57 25.70 15.36
CA MET A 418 9.21 26.74 14.40
C MET A 418 7.72 27.10 14.46
N ASN A 419 6.88 26.16 14.87
CA ASN A 419 5.43 26.31 14.82
C ASN A 419 4.77 26.54 16.18
N SER A 420 5.50 26.44 17.30
CA SER A 420 4.96 26.52 18.67
C SER A 420 5.61 27.64 19.46
N ASP A 421 4.77 28.47 20.12
CA ASP A 421 5.24 29.56 20.98
C ASP A 421 5.68 29.07 22.37
N ALA A 422 5.28 27.87 22.78
CA ALA A 422 5.63 27.27 24.07
C ALA A 422 5.77 25.75 23.99
N LEU A 423 6.71 25.19 24.76
CA LEU A 423 6.94 23.74 24.85
C LEU A 423 5.70 22.91 25.29
N THR A 424 4.77 23.57 26.00
CA THR A 424 3.51 22.93 26.45
C THR A 424 2.49 22.70 25.34
N GLN A 425 2.69 23.28 24.16
CA GLN A 425 1.79 23.15 22.99
C GLN A 425 2.23 22.06 22.03
N ILE A 426 3.37 21.37 22.30
CA ILE A 426 3.90 20.31 21.46
C ILE A 426 3.07 19.03 21.65
N ASP A 427 2.64 18.44 20.55
CA ASP A 427 1.97 17.14 20.54
C ASP A 427 2.98 15.98 20.51
N TYR A 428 3.29 15.49 21.70
CA TYR A 428 4.28 14.40 21.86
C TYR A 428 3.82 13.06 21.27
N SER A 429 2.57 12.90 20.84
CA SER A 429 2.07 11.66 20.24
C SER A 429 2.77 11.31 18.92
N TYR A 430 3.20 12.33 18.16
CA TYR A 430 3.93 12.14 16.90
C TYR A 430 5.26 11.40 17.10
N TYR A 431 5.96 11.63 18.20
CA TYR A 431 7.23 10.98 18.50
C TYR A 431 7.08 9.46 18.69
N ASN A 432 5.95 9.01 19.22
CA ASN A 432 5.66 7.59 19.37
C ASN A 432 5.53 6.91 18.00
N TYR A 433 4.91 7.60 17.03
CA TYR A 433 4.81 7.08 15.66
C TYR A 433 6.18 7.03 14.96
N LEU A 434 7.05 8.02 15.18
CA LEU A 434 8.42 8.04 14.62
C LEU A 434 9.29 6.93 15.23
N ILE A 435 9.17 6.67 16.52
CA ILE A 435 9.88 5.56 17.18
C ILE A 435 9.37 4.22 16.66
N ALA A 436 8.06 4.04 16.54
CA ALA A 436 7.44 2.84 15.98
C ALA A 436 7.84 2.63 14.51
N ASN A 437 7.93 3.70 13.71
CA ASN A 437 8.48 3.68 12.34
C ASN A 437 9.92 3.11 12.33
N GLY A 438 10.77 3.59 13.25
CA GLY A 438 12.14 3.08 13.41
C GLY A 438 12.19 1.58 13.71
N ILE A 439 11.28 1.08 14.54
CA ILE A 439 11.13 -0.35 14.83
C ILE A 439 10.69 -1.10 13.55
N LEU A 440 9.76 -0.55 12.79
CA LEU A 440 9.32 -1.13 11.52
C LEU A 440 10.45 -1.15 10.46
N LEU A 441 11.37 -0.17 10.47
CA LEU A 441 12.54 -0.18 9.61
C LEU A 441 13.46 -1.39 9.86
N LEU A 442 13.49 -1.96 11.07
CA LEU A 442 14.25 -3.19 11.35
C LEU A 442 13.76 -4.38 10.53
N PHE A 443 12.47 -4.39 10.15
CA PHE A 443 11.92 -5.40 9.25
C PHE A 443 12.42 -5.28 7.80
N ALA A 444 13.16 -4.23 7.45
CA ALA A 444 13.79 -4.12 6.14
C ALA A 444 14.68 -5.35 5.83
N TYR A 445 15.35 -5.92 6.84
CA TYR A 445 16.22 -7.08 6.66
C TYR A 445 15.47 -8.34 6.16
N PRO A 446 14.46 -8.87 6.85
CA PRO A 446 13.70 -10.02 6.32
C PRO A 446 12.96 -9.70 5.02
N LEU A 447 12.52 -8.45 4.81
CA LEU A 447 11.88 -8.03 3.57
C LEU A 447 12.86 -7.97 2.39
N LEU A 448 14.17 -7.73 2.62
CA LEU A 448 15.19 -7.83 1.57
C LEU A 448 15.22 -9.23 0.95
N TYR A 449 15.18 -10.29 1.77
CA TYR A 449 15.11 -11.66 1.26
C TYR A 449 13.86 -11.89 0.39
N LEU A 450 12.72 -11.34 0.80
CA LEU A 450 11.48 -11.43 0.00
C LEU A 450 11.63 -10.69 -1.33
N MET A 451 12.29 -9.52 -1.33
CA MET A 451 12.57 -8.73 -2.54
C MET A 451 13.54 -9.47 -3.47
N GLU A 452 14.58 -10.10 -2.93
CA GLU A 452 15.49 -10.95 -3.70
C GLU A 452 14.74 -12.07 -4.43
N LYS A 453 13.88 -12.77 -3.71
CA LYS A 453 13.10 -13.90 -4.25
C LYS A 453 12.05 -13.44 -5.26
N ALA A 454 11.34 -12.35 -4.98
CA ALA A 454 10.27 -11.84 -5.84
C ALA A 454 10.79 -11.27 -7.17
N PHE A 455 11.91 -10.55 -7.13
CA PHE A 455 12.49 -9.91 -8.30
C PHE A 455 13.73 -10.61 -8.85
N GLY A 456 14.20 -11.70 -8.21
CA GLY A 456 15.39 -12.46 -8.63
C GLY A 456 16.68 -11.66 -8.54
N PHE A 457 16.78 -10.67 -7.65
CA PHE A 457 18.03 -9.97 -7.34
C PHE A 457 18.90 -10.82 -6.41
N ILE A 458 20.14 -10.40 -6.24
CA ILE A 458 21.05 -10.93 -5.24
C ILE A 458 21.73 -9.77 -4.55
N SER A 459 21.71 -9.76 -3.22
CA SER A 459 22.41 -8.76 -2.41
C SER A 459 23.84 -9.21 -2.10
N ASP A 460 24.68 -8.25 -1.72
CA ASP A 460 26.04 -8.56 -1.26
C ASP A 460 26.02 -9.42 0.00
N ILE A 461 24.99 -9.32 0.85
CA ILE A 461 24.82 -10.18 2.03
C ILE A 461 24.67 -11.65 1.62
N THR A 462 23.80 -11.94 0.66
CA THR A 462 23.60 -13.30 0.13
C THR A 462 24.87 -13.82 -0.52
N LEU A 463 25.61 -12.96 -1.24
CA LEU A 463 26.92 -13.33 -1.80
C LEU A 463 27.95 -13.66 -0.72
N ILE A 464 28.01 -12.90 0.37
CA ILE A 464 28.89 -13.17 1.50
C ILE A 464 28.50 -14.49 2.20
N GLU A 465 27.21 -14.75 2.38
CA GLU A 465 26.72 -16.00 2.94
C GLU A 465 27.09 -17.21 2.08
N LEU A 466 26.96 -17.09 0.75
CA LEU A 466 27.39 -18.11 -0.20
C LEU A 466 28.92 -18.29 -0.22
N SER A 467 29.68 -17.23 0.02
CA SER A 467 31.16 -17.29 0.07
C SER A 467 31.72 -17.92 1.37
N ASN A 468 30.84 -18.24 2.31
CA ASN A 468 31.27 -18.91 3.55
C ASN A 468 31.75 -20.35 3.23
N THR A 469 33.01 -20.63 3.49
CA THR A 469 33.60 -21.95 3.22
C THR A 469 33.00 -23.08 4.04
N ASN A 470 32.27 -22.77 5.12
CA ASN A 470 31.45 -23.73 5.87
C ASN A 470 30.12 -24.08 5.22
N ASN A 471 29.77 -23.42 4.09
CA ASN A 471 28.58 -23.80 3.29
C ASN A 471 28.71 -25.26 2.87
N GLU A 472 27.62 -26.02 2.92
CA GLU A 472 27.60 -27.46 2.70
C GLU A 472 28.36 -27.87 1.43
N LEU A 473 28.08 -27.20 0.30
CA LEU A 473 28.69 -27.54 -0.99
C LEU A 473 30.18 -27.19 -1.04
N LEU A 474 30.61 -26.03 -0.51
CA LEU A 474 32.03 -25.66 -0.46
C LEU A 474 32.80 -26.52 0.53
N ARG A 475 32.20 -26.90 1.65
CA ARG A 475 32.80 -27.87 2.58
C ARG A 475 32.99 -29.22 1.93
N GLN A 476 31.96 -29.77 1.24
CA GLN A 476 32.08 -31.00 0.48
C GLN A 476 33.22 -30.93 -0.55
N MET A 477 33.35 -29.78 -1.24
CA MET A 477 34.44 -29.58 -2.21
C MET A 477 35.81 -29.58 -1.52
N SER A 478 35.95 -29.00 -0.33
CA SER A 478 37.20 -29.01 0.43
C SER A 478 37.59 -30.39 0.94
N GLU A 479 36.61 -31.27 1.20
CA GLU A 479 36.86 -32.64 1.72
C GLU A 479 37.12 -33.64 0.57
N VAL A 480 36.39 -33.55 -0.54
CA VAL A 480 36.40 -34.53 -1.64
C VAL A 480 37.35 -34.14 -2.76
N ALA A 481 37.50 -32.86 -3.05
CA ALA A 481 38.36 -32.31 -4.12
C ALA A 481 39.20 -31.14 -3.62
N PRO A 482 40.12 -31.34 -2.66
CA PRO A 482 40.85 -30.26 -2.01
C PRO A 482 41.75 -29.46 -2.97
N GLY A 483 42.24 -30.07 -4.04
CA GLY A 483 43.00 -29.37 -5.08
C GLY A 483 42.13 -28.36 -5.84
N THR A 484 40.92 -28.78 -6.25
CA THR A 484 39.94 -27.89 -6.91
C THR A 484 39.48 -26.77 -5.96
N PHE A 485 39.28 -27.08 -4.68
CA PHE A 485 38.87 -26.07 -3.71
C PHE A 485 39.95 -24.98 -3.55
N ASN A 486 41.23 -25.38 -3.43
CA ASN A 486 42.35 -24.47 -3.34
C ASN A 486 42.52 -23.63 -4.63
N HIS A 487 42.37 -24.23 -5.79
CA HIS A 487 42.33 -23.55 -7.08
C HIS A 487 41.23 -22.47 -7.10
N SER A 488 39.98 -22.83 -6.76
CA SER A 488 38.85 -21.93 -6.73
C SER A 488 39.08 -20.74 -5.80
N ILE A 489 39.74 -20.91 -4.64
CA ILE A 489 40.11 -19.82 -3.74
C ILE A 489 41.15 -18.89 -4.39
N GLN A 490 42.17 -19.44 -5.05
CA GLN A 490 43.20 -18.63 -5.73
C GLN A 490 42.58 -17.83 -6.89
N VAL A 491 41.76 -18.47 -7.70
CA VAL A 491 41.01 -17.83 -8.79
C VAL A 491 40.09 -16.74 -8.22
N ALA A 492 39.38 -16.99 -7.13
CA ALA A 492 38.51 -16.00 -6.48
C ALA A 492 39.28 -14.74 -6.03
N ASN A 493 40.48 -14.91 -5.51
CA ASN A 493 41.37 -13.81 -5.12
C ASN A 493 41.84 -13.02 -6.34
N LEU A 494 42.34 -13.69 -7.38
CA LEU A 494 42.81 -13.04 -8.60
C LEU A 494 41.69 -12.31 -9.35
N ALA A 495 40.57 -12.99 -9.62
CA ALA A 495 39.44 -12.44 -10.32
C ALA A 495 38.79 -11.28 -9.54
N GLY A 496 38.73 -11.40 -8.20
CA GLY A 496 38.20 -10.34 -7.34
C GLY A 496 39.06 -9.07 -7.40
N GLU A 497 40.38 -9.19 -7.46
CA GLU A 497 41.27 -8.03 -7.61
C GLU A 497 41.14 -7.37 -8.99
N ILE A 498 40.98 -8.18 -10.06
CA ILE A 498 40.69 -7.63 -11.39
C ILE A 498 39.40 -6.84 -11.32
N ALA A 499 38.33 -7.44 -10.77
CA ALA A 499 37.01 -6.80 -10.65
C ALA A 499 37.06 -5.46 -9.90
N ASN A 500 37.78 -5.42 -8.77
CA ASN A 500 38.04 -4.17 -8.02
C ASN A 500 38.70 -3.10 -8.88
N LYS A 501 39.73 -3.47 -9.63
CA LYS A 501 40.51 -2.53 -10.45
C LYS A 501 39.68 -1.93 -11.59
N ILE A 502 38.83 -2.74 -12.21
CA ILE A 502 37.99 -2.28 -13.35
C ILE A 502 36.64 -1.71 -12.90
N GLY A 503 36.33 -1.70 -11.58
CA GLY A 503 35.06 -1.24 -11.05
C GLY A 503 33.87 -2.17 -11.34
N ALA A 504 34.11 -3.49 -11.44
CA ALA A 504 33.11 -4.52 -11.50
C ALA A 504 32.74 -4.99 -10.07
N LYS A 505 31.70 -5.83 -9.95
CA LYS A 505 31.22 -6.33 -8.64
C LYS A 505 32.16 -7.43 -8.09
N ALA A 506 33.17 -7.03 -7.32
CA ALA A 506 34.22 -7.93 -6.83
C ALA A 506 33.66 -9.06 -5.95
N GLN A 507 32.67 -8.79 -5.09
CA GLN A 507 32.06 -9.83 -4.24
C GLN A 507 31.33 -10.89 -5.09
N LEU A 508 30.65 -10.47 -6.15
CA LEU A 508 29.98 -11.38 -7.08
C LEU A 508 31.00 -12.27 -7.80
N VAL A 509 32.11 -11.68 -8.27
CA VAL A 509 33.19 -12.42 -8.95
C VAL A 509 33.84 -13.42 -8.00
N ARG A 510 34.15 -13.02 -6.76
CA ARG A 510 34.73 -13.93 -5.75
C ARG A 510 33.79 -15.09 -5.45
N THR A 511 32.49 -14.82 -5.25
CA THR A 511 31.52 -15.87 -5.00
C THR A 511 31.37 -16.78 -6.22
N GLY A 512 31.23 -16.23 -7.44
CA GLY A 512 31.16 -17.02 -8.67
C GLY A 512 32.36 -17.93 -8.87
N ALA A 513 33.58 -17.41 -8.58
CA ALA A 513 34.80 -18.16 -8.67
C ALA A 513 34.90 -19.33 -7.65
N LEU A 514 34.30 -19.21 -6.46
CA LEU A 514 34.26 -20.32 -5.50
C LEU A 514 33.44 -21.51 -5.99
N TYR A 515 32.45 -21.26 -6.87
CA TYR A 515 31.51 -22.28 -7.34
C TYR A 515 31.73 -22.71 -8.79
N HIS A 516 32.63 -22.06 -9.56
CA HIS A 516 32.72 -22.30 -11.01
C HIS A 516 33.03 -23.75 -11.35
N ASP A 517 33.79 -24.42 -10.51
CA ASP A 517 34.32 -25.77 -10.70
C ASP A 517 33.68 -26.87 -9.81
N ILE A 518 32.51 -26.59 -9.22
CA ILE A 518 31.83 -27.56 -8.33
C ILE A 518 31.51 -28.88 -9.04
N GLY A 519 31.38 -28.90 -10.35
CA GLY A 519 31.11 -30.09 -11.11
C GLY A 519 32.24 -31.12 -11.13
N LYS A 520 33.47 -30.70 -10.81
CA LYS A 520 34.61 -31.61 -10.64
C LYS A 520 34.44 -32.59 -9.47
N LEU A 521 33.49 -32.28 -8.55
CA LEU A 521 33.07 -33.19 -7.48
C LEU A 521 32.47 -34.51 -8.00
N ALA A 522 31.98 -34.55 -9.23
CA ALA A 522 31.44 -35.79 -9.82
C ALA A 522 32.53 -36.81 -10.06
N ASN A 523 33.70 -36.37 -10.50
CA ASN A 523 34.83 -37.24 -10.87
C ASN A 523 36.18 -36.61 -10.51
N PRO A 524 36.50 -36.39 -9.22
CA PRO A 524 37.64 -35.57 -8.77
C PRO A 524 39.02 -36.07 -9.27
N ILE A 525 39.20 -37.39 -9.36
CA ILE A 525 40.48 -38.03 -9.73
C ILE A 525 40.92 -37.74 -11.17
N TYR A 526 40.04 -37.35 -12.04
CA TYR A 526 40.38 -37.00 -13.43
C TYR A 526 40.99 -35.62 -13.59
N TYR A 527 40.93 -34.77 -12.56
CA TYR A 527 41.53 -33.42 -12.59
C TYR A 527 42.88 -33.42 -11.93
N THR A 528 43.89 -32.93 -12.62
CA THR A 528 45.30 -32.99 -12.24
C THR A 528 45.61 -32.45 -10.84
N GLU A 529 44.86 -31.42 -10.43
CA GLU A 529 45.01 -30.81 -9.11
C GLU A 529 44.55 -31.72 -7.94
N ASN A 530 43.81 -32.77 -8.20
CA ASN A 530 43.33 -33.74 -7.21
C ASN A 530 44.01 -35.12 -7.36
N GLN A 531 44.85 -35.31 -8.37
CA GLN A 531 45.53 -36.59 -8.59
C GLN A 531 46.62 -36.86 -7.56
N SER A 532 46.73 -38.11 -7.14
CA SER A 532 47.80 -38.62 -6.28
C SER A 532 48.39 -39.91 -6.86
N GLY A 533 49.29 -39.80 -7.84
CA GLY A 533 50.14 -40.89 -8.33
C GLY A 533 49.69 -41.52 -9.65
N ILE A 534 48.44 -41.94 -9.82
CA ILE A 534 47.97 -42.59 -11.07
C ILE A 534 47.13 -41.59 -11.87
N ASN A 535 47.44 -41.44 -13.18
CA ASN A 535 46.66 -40.60 -14.08
C ASN A 535 45.58 -41.48 -14.78
N PRO A 536 44.29 -41.35 -14.44
CA PRO A 536 43.25 -42.20 -15.02
C PRO A 536 43.06 -41.98 -16.53
N HIS A 537 43.52 -40.86 -17.08
CA HIS A 537 43.43 -40.56 -18.53
C HIS A 537 44.35 -41.49 -19.37
N GLU A 538 45.37 -42.10 -18.78
CA GLU A 538 46.25 -43.04 -19.51
C GLU A 538 45.53 -44.30 -20.01
N MET A 539 44.36 -44.63 -19.43
CA MET A 539 43.52 -45.76 -19.81
C MET A 539 42.37 -45.41 -20.75
N LEU A 540 42.25 -44.14 -21.16
CA LEU A 540 41.15 -43.61 -21.96
C LEU A 540 41.66 -43.03 -23.29
N THR A 541 40.78 -43.00 -24.26
CA THR A 541 41.04 -42.23 -25.49
C THR A 541 40.99 -40.73 -25.24
N ASP A 542 41.60 -39.91 -26.10
CA ASP A 542 41.56 -38.48 -26.04
C ASP A 542 40.13 -37.92 -26.05
N ILE A 543 39.25 -38.51 -26.84
CA ILE A 543 37.82 -38.13 -26.91
C ILE A 543 37.15 -38.42 -25.58
N GLU A 544 37.30 -39.60 -24.98
CA GLU A 544 36.71 -39.92 -23.68
C GLU A 544 37.23 -39.00 -22.57
N SER A 545 38.55 -38.76 -22.58
CA SER A 545 39.20 -37.86 -21.65
C SER A 545 38.68 -36.42 -21.77
N ALA A 546 38.55 -35.90 -23.01
CA ALA A 546 37.98 -34.58 -23.27
C ALA A 546 36.54 -34.48 -22.80
N GLN A 547 35.70 -35.49 -23.07
CA GLN A 547 34.31 -35.52 -22.65
C GLN A 547 34.14 -35.54 -21.13
N ILE A 548 34.99 -36.28 -20.39
CA ILE A 548 35.01 -36.28 -18.91
C ILE A 548 35.36 -34.87 -18.40
N ILE A 549 36.43 -34.27 -18.95
CA ILE A 549 36.84 -32.91 -18.55
C ILE A 549 35.74 -31.90 -18.84
N ILE A 550 35.13 -31.92 -20.04
CA ILE A 550 34.07 -30.99 -20.44
C ILE A 550 32.81 -31.18 -19.56
N SER A 551 32.55 -32.40 -19.09
CA SER A 551 31.34 -32.73 -18.34
C SER A 551 31.23 -31.98 -17.00
N HIS A 552 32.33 -31.46 -16.42
CA HIS A 552 32.23 -30.72 -15.15
C HIS A 552 31.34 -29.49 -15.24
N VAL A 553 31.22 -28.86 -16.41
CA VAL A 553 30.31 -27.73 -16.59
C VAL A 553 28.86 -28.18 -16.46
N THR A 554 28.49 -29.26 -17.12
CA THR A 554 27.13 -29.81 -17.06
C THR A 554 26.79 -30.43 -15.70
N GLU A 555 27.73 -31.13 -15.07
CA GLU A 555 27.57 -31.66 -13.71
C GLU A 555 27.52 -30.52 -12.68
N GLY A 556 28.32 -29.47 -12.84
CA GLY A 556 28.26 -28.27 -12.04
C GLY A 556 26.90 -27.57 -12.11
N MET A 557 26.31 -27.49 -13.30
CA MET A 557 24.96 -26.95 -13.47
C MET A 557 23.89 -27.80 -12.75
N LYS A 558 23.99 -29.14 -12.84
CA LYS A 558 23.08 -30.05 -12.10
C LYS A 558 23.23 -29.88 -10.57
N MET A 559 24.45 -29.74 -10.08
CA MET A 559 24.71 -29.48 -8.66
C MET A 559 24.15 -28.12 -8.25
N ALA A 560 24.35 -27.10 -9.07
CA ALA A 560 23.81 -25.76 -8.82
C ALA A 560 22.28 -25.73 -8.75
N ASP A 561 21.60 -26.55 -9.56
CA ASP A 561 20.15 -26.76 -9.50
C ASP A 561 19.73 -27.46 -8.22
N LYS A 562 20.44 -28.55 -7.85
CA LYS A 562 20.17 -29.32 -6.63
C LYS A 562 20.28 -28.47 -5.36
N TYR A 563 21.30 -27.61 -5.28
CA TYR A 563 21.56 -26.73 -4.13
C TYR A 563 20.89 -25.36 -4.25
N ASN A 564 20.02 -25.15 -5.26
CA ASN A 564 19.28 -23.90 -5.51
C ASN A 564 20.18 -22.67 -5.57
N LEU A 565 21.37 -22.77 -6.18
CA LEU A 565 22.24 -21.62 -6.36
C LEU A 565 21.58 -20.55 -7.23
N PRO A 566 21.77 -19.26 -6.90
CA PRO A 566 21.24 -18.15 -7.70
C PRO A 566 21.68 -18.22 -9.16
N VAL A 567 20.82 -17.79 -10.08
CA VAL A 567 21.08 -17.81 -11.53
C VAL A 567 22.41 -17.14 -11.89
N VAL A 568 22.71 -15.99 -11.27
CA VAL A 568 23.97 -15.28 -11.51
C VAL A 568 25.22 -16.08 -11.14
N ILE A 569 25.15 -17.00 -10.17
CA ILE A 569 26.26 -17.91 -9.82
C ILE A 569 26.33 -19.06 -10.81
N ARG A 570 25.18 -19.60 -11.26
CA ARG A 570 25.11 -20.62 -12.32
C ARG A 570 25.72 -20.13 -13.63
N ASP A 571 25.51 -18.85 -13.94
CA ASP A 571 26.11 -18.23 -15.14
C ASP A 571 27.64 -18.30 -15.10
N PHE A 572 28.29 -18.18 -13.93
CA PHE A 572 29.75 -18.37 -13.82
C PHE A 572 30.16 -19.81 -14.12
N ILE A 573 29.41 -20.81 -13.65
CA ILE A 573 29.66 -22.21 -13.93
C ILE A 573 29.53 -22.50 -15.43
N ALA A 574 28.52 -21.92 -16.08
CA ALA A 574 28.28 -22.14 -17.50
C ALA A 574 29.30 -21.44 -18.42
N THR A 575 29.84 -20.27 -17.99
CA THR A 575 30.58 -19.37 -18.90
C THR A 575 32.10 -19.37 -18.74
N HIS A 576 32.64 -19.98 -17.65
CA HIS A 576 34.08 -19.83 -17.33
C HIS A 576 35.04 -20.42 -18.38
N HIS A 577 34.60 -21.41 -19.15
CA HIS A 577 35.31 -21.90 -20.32
C HIS A 577 34.70 -21.43 -21.66
N GLY A 578 33.51 -20.81 -21.64
CA GLY A 578 32.81 -20.38 -22.82
C GLY A 578 32.59 -21.52 -23.83
N GLN A 579 32.85 -21.25 -25.09
CA GLN A 579 32.89 -22.21 -26.18
C GLN A 579 34.35 -22.58 -26.57
N GLY A 580 35.23 -22.60 -25.56
CA GLY A 580 36.61 -23.03 -25.72
C GLY A 580 36.72 -24.53 -26.01
N LYS A 581 37.93 -24.95 -26.38
CA LYS A 581 38.25 -26.37 -26.58
C LYS A 581 39.08 -26.92 -25.39
N ALA A 582 38.89 -28.20 -25.11
CA ALA A 582 39.79 -28.97 -24.24
C ALA A 582 41.15 -29.15 -24.96
N LYS A 583 41.96 -28.07 -24.99
CA LYS A 583 43.10 -27.87 -25.91
C LYS A 583 44.14 -29.00 -25.84
N TYR A 584 44.41 -29.55 -24.64
CA TYR A 584 45.40 -30.64 -24.48
C TYR A 584 45.00 -31.87 -25.31
N PHE A 585 43.81 -32.39 -25.08
CA PHE A 585 43.32 -33.57 -25.77
C PHE A 585 43.03 -33.32 -27.24
N TYR A 586 42.55 -32.13 -27.59
CA TYR A 586 42.34 -31.72 -28.97
C TYR A 586 43.61 -31.70 -29.79
N VAL A 587 44.73 -31.15 -29.25
CA VAL A 587 46.00 -31.07 -29.92
C VAL A 587 46.68 -32.45 -29.98
N HIS A 588 46.56 -33.25 -28.90
CA HIS A 588 47.08 -34.62 -28.86
C HIS A 588 46.40 -35.50 -29.90
N TYR A 589 45.07 -35.53 -29.94
CA TYR A 589 44.31 -36.25 -30.93
C TYR A 589 44.64 -35.85 -32.36
N HIS A 590 44.74 -34.56 -32.65
CA HIS A 590 45.06 -34.03 -33.96
C HIS A 590 46.50 -34.43 -34.41
N ASN A 591 47.43 -34.48 -33.49
CA ASN A 591 48.80 -34.91 -33.77
C ASN A 591 48.91 -36.42 -34.03
N GLU A 592 48.10 -37.23 -33.36
CA GLU A 592 48.05 -38.70 -33.59
C GLU A 592 47.26 -39.11 -34.84
N HIS A 593 46.29 -38.23 -35.26
CA HIS A 593 45.42 -38.49 -36.39
C HIS A 593 45.49 -37.34 -37.42
N PRO A 594 46.64 -37.05 -38.05
CA PRO A 594 46.82 -35.88 -38.90
C PRO A 594 45.95 -35.87 -40.16
N ASP A 595 45.58 -37.02 -40.65
CA ASP A 595 44.83 -37.19 -41.90
C ASP A 595 43.29 -37.36 -41.69
N GLU A 596 42.81 -37.45 -40.42
CA GLU A 596 41.41 -37.61 -40.07
C GLU A 596 40.72 -36.28 -39.81
N PRO A 597 39.47 -36.09 -40.32
CA PRO A 597 38.69 -34.91 -39.97
C PRO A 597 38.29 -34.99 -38.49
N VAL A 598 38.76 -34.01 -37.68
CA VAL A 598 38.39 -33.89 -36.27
C VAL A 598 37.02 -33.28 -36.13
N ASP A 599 36.10 -33.91 -35.43
CA ASP A 599 34.85 -33.26 -35.01
C ASP A 599 35.12 -32.30 -33.82
N ASP A 600 35.24 -31.04 -34.13
CA ASP A 600 35.49 -29.98 -33.16
C ASP A 600 34.50 -29.99 -32.00
N LEU A 601 33.27 -30.43 -32.20
CA LEU A 601 32.22 -30.42 -31.15
C LEU A 601 32.55 -31.36 -30.01
N LEU A 602 33.28 -32.47 -30.28
CA LEU A 602 33.68 -33.44 -29.25
C LEU A 602 34.64 -32.86 -28.21
N PHE A 603 35.39 -31.85 -28.61
CA PHE A 603 36.37 -31.16 -27.75
C PHE A 603 35.96 -29.81 -27.27
N THR A 604 34.74 -29.31 -27.62
CA THR A 604 34.27 -27.97 -27.36
C THR A 604 33.35 -27.91 -26.13
N TYR A 605 33.61 -26.99 -25.23
CA TYR A 605 32.74 -26.73 -24.09
C TYR A 605 31.36 -26.19 -24.54
N PRO A 606 30.27 -26.50 -23.80
CA PRO A 606 28.92 -26.16 -24.23
C PRO A 606 28.61 -24.66 -24.23
N GLY A 607 29.41 -23.83 -23.55
CA GLY A 607 29.19 -22.41 -23.44
C GLY A 607 27.97 -22.04 -22.60
N PRO A 608 27.50 -20.80 -22.65
CA PRO A 608 27.89 -19.69 -23.55
C PRO A 608 29.20 -19.00 -23.21
N ASN A 609 29.66 -18.12 -24.09
CA ASN A 609 30.78 -17.21 -23.79
C ASN A 609 30.39 -16.18 -22.72
N PRO A 610 31.37 -15.60 -21.97
CA PRO A 610 31.11 -14.53 -21.03
C PRO A 610 30.34 -13.36 -21.66
N PHE A 611 29.28 -12.95 -21.00
CA PHE A 611 28.42 -11.83 -21.41
C PHE A 611 28.37 -10.70 -20.37
N THR A 612 29.08 -10.85 -19.23
CA THR A 612 29.28 -9.80 -18.21
C THR A 612 30.75 -9.57 -17.94
N ARG A 613 31.12 -8.37 -17.46
CA ARG A 613 32.48 -8.05 -17.07
C ARG A 613 33.01 -8.96 -15.97
N GLU A 614 32.14 -9.33 -15.04
CA GLU A 614 32.40 -10.22 -13.93
C GLU A 614 32.82 -11.63 -14.41
N GLN A 615 32.08 -12.18 -15.38
CA GLN A 615 32.39 -13.50 -15.96
C GLN A 615 33.72 -13.47 -16.75
N ALA A 616 33.98 -12.38 -17.47
CA ALA A 616 35.26 -12.20 -18.17
C ALA A 616 36.44 -12.14 -17.19
N CYS A 617 36.28 -11.47 -16.02
CA CYS A 617 37.31 -11.48 -14.95
C CYS A 617 37.61 -12.90 -14.50
N LEU A 618 36.56 -13.71 -14.30
CA LEU A 618 36.76 -15.11 -13.92
C LEU A 618 37.51 -15.89 -14.99
N MET A 619 37.07 -15.87 -16.24
CA MET A 619 37.70 -16.61 -17.34
C MET A 619 39.19 -16.25 -17.49
N MET A 620 39.54 -14.96 -17.41
CA MET A 620 40.93 -14.54 -17.48
C MET A 620 41.74 -15.06 -16.29
N ALA A 621 41.22 -14.97 -15.08
CA ALA A 621 41.91 -15.37 -13.87
C ALA A 621 42.09 -16.89 -13.79
N ASP A 622 41.07 -17.65 -14.12
CA ASP A 622 41.05 -19.11 -14.12
C ASP A 622 42.12 -19.67 -15.08
N THR A 623 42.09 -19.25 -16.33
CA THR A 623 43.03 -19.68 -17.34
C THR A 623 44.50 -19.34 -16.94
N VAL A 624 44.73 -18.17 -16.39
CA VAL A 624 46.07 -17.75 -15.98
C VAL A 624 46.54 -18.48 -14.72
N GLU A 625 45.67 -18.70 -13.74
CA GLU A 625 46.02 -19.46 -12.52
C GLU A 625 46.41 -20.89 -12.88
N ALA A 626 45.56 -21.59 -13.65
CA ALA A 626 45.81 -22.96 -14.07
C ALA A 626 47.14 -23.09 -14.84
N ALA A 627 47.38 -22.22 -15.79
CA ALA A 627 48.61 -22.27 -16.62
C ALA A 627 49.86 -21.83 -15.85
N SER A 628 49.71 -20.95 -14.84
CA SER A 628 50.87 -20.48 -14.05
C SER A 628 51.59 -21.57 -13.25
N ARG A 629 50.85 -22.66 -12.89
CA ARG A 629 51.41 -23.80 -12.17
C ARG A 629 52.41 -24.62 -12.98
N SER A 630 52.34 -24.52 -14.31
CA SER A 630 53.21 -25.25 -15.26
C SER A 630 54.38 -24.41 -15.74
N LEU A 631 54.63 -23.21 -15.18
CA LEU A 631 55.78 -22.39 -15.55
C LEU A 631 57.08 -23.03 -15.06
N PRO A 632 58.11 -23.10 -15.92
CA PRO A 632 59.40 -23.63 -15.55
C PRO A 632 60.18 -22.74 -14.56
N ASP A 633 59.90 -21.42 -14.60
CA ASP A 633 60.44 -20.43 -13.68
C ASP A 633 59.41 -19.31 -13.45
N TYR A 634 59.54 -18.59 -12.35
CA TYR A 634 58.62 -17.53 -11.95
C TYR A 634 59.26 -16.14 -12.09
N THR A 635 60.09 -15.95 -13.12
CA THR A 635 60.66 -14.65 -13.44
C THR A 635 59.53 -13.68 -13.92
N GLU A 636 59.75 -12.39 -13.71
CA GLU A 636 58.78 -11.38 -14.20
C GLU A 636 58.49 -11.50 -15.70
N GLN A 637 59.52 -11.85 -16.48
CA GLN A 637 59.43 -12.01 -17.93
C GLN A 637 58.57 -13.23 -18.30
N SER A 638 58.78 -14.37 -17.63
CA SER A 638 57.98 -15.59 -17.86
C SER A 638 56.52 -15.42 -17.47
N ILE A 639 56.28 -14.79 -16.32
CA ILE A 639 54.92 -14.47 -15.86
C ILE A 639 54.22 -13.51 -16.83
N ARG A 640 54.90 -12.43 -17.24
CA ARG A 640 54.37 -11.45 -18.19
C ARG A 640 54.03 -12.11 -19.54
N GLY A 641 54.96 -12.87 -20.09
CA GLY A 641 54.79 -13.58 -21.35
C GLY A 641 53.61 -14.57 -21.32
N LEU A 642 53.45 -15.30 -20.18
CA LEU A 642 52.31 -16.18 -19.98
C LEU A 642 50.97 -15.42 -20.00
N VAL A 643 50.84 -14.38 -19.16
CA VAL A 643 49.62 -13.59 -19.00
C VAL A 643 49.22 -12.93 -20.31
N GLU A 644 50.17 -12.28 -20.99
CA GLU A 644 49.89 -11.61 -22.28
C GLU A 644 49.45 -12.63 -23.34
N ARG A 645 50.13 -13.72 -23.52
CA ARG A 645 49.83 -14.77 -24.49
C ARG A 645 48.42 -15.36 -24.28
N LEU A 646 48.06 -15.68 -23.02
CA LEU A 646 46.79 -16.33 -22.73
C LEU A 646 45.61 -15.35 -22.94
N ILE A 647 45.72 -14.13 -22.39
CA ILE A 647 44.61 -13.16 -22.48
C ILE A 647 44.48 -12.65 -23.91
N ASP A 648 45.55 -12.38 -24.65
CA ASP A 648 45.47 -11.98 -26.05
C ASP A 648 44.92 -13.10 -26.94
N GLY A 649 45.22 -14.36 -26.60
CA GLY A 649 44.58 -15.52 -27.19
C GLY A 649 43.08 -15.55 -26.98
N GLN A 650 42.59 -15.34 -25.77
CA GLN A 650 41.15 -15.28 -25.47
C GLN A 650 40.43 -14.16 -26.23
N VAL A 651 41.09 -12.99 -26.38
CA VAL A 651 40.57 -11.87 -27.11
C VAL A 651 40.51 -12.19 -28.62
N ALA A 652 41.58 -12.83 -29.17
CA ALA A 652 41.65 -13.22 -30.57
C ALA A 652 40.63 -14.31 -30.92
N ASP A 653 40.44 -15.27 -30.04
CA ASP A 653 39.43 -16.35 -30.13
C ASP A 653 37.99 -15.78 -30.03
N GLY A 654 37.84 -14.55 -29.58
CA GLY A 654 36.56 -13.83 -29.58
C GLY A 654 35.66 -14.15 -28.42
N TYR A 655 36.17 -14.71 -27.28
CA TYR A 655 35.37 -15.06 -26.11
C TYR A 655 34.67 -13.87 -25.46
N PHE A 656 35.21 -12.67 -25.62
CA PHE A 656 34.66 -11.43 -25.01
C PHE A 656 33.80 -10.58 -25.95
N ARG A 657 33.39 -11.09 -27.14
CA ARG A 657 32.64 -10.29 -28.14
C ARG A 657 31.25 -9.82 -27.63
N GLU A 658 30.61 -10.62 -26.79
CA GLU A 658 29.31 -10.30 -26.20
C GLU A 658 29.41 -9.63 -24.82
N CYS A 659 30.62 -9.45 -24.32
CA CYS A 659 30.90 -8.90 -23.01
C CYS A 659 31.14 -7.37 -23.10
N PRO A 660 30.54 -6.55 -22.22
CA PRO A 660 30.78 -5.10 -22.19
C PRO A 660 32.10 -4.73 -21.50
N ILE A 661 33.15 -5.54 -21.70
CA ILE A 661 34.50 -5.28 -21.23
C ILE A 661 35.25 -4.43 -22.25
N THR A 662 36.04 -3.44 -21.78
CA THR A 662 36.81 -2.57 -22.65
C THR A 662 38.27 -3.04 -22.80
N PHE A 663 38.95 -2.65 -23.86
CA PHE A 663 40.39 -2.92 -23.99
C PHE A 663 41.21 -2.36 -22.82
N ARG A 664 40.79 -1.24 -22.23
CA ARG A 664 41.40 -0.71 -21.00
C ARG A 664 41.24 -1.67 -19.82
N ASP A 665 40.04 -2.24 -19.64
CA ASP A 665 39.78 -3.22 -18.56
C ASP A 665 40.63 -4.45 -18.75
N ILE A 666 40.84 -4.93 -19.98
CA ILE A 666 41.72 -6.06 -20.28
C ILE A 666 43.17 -5.73 -19.93
N GLN A 667 43.67 -4.54 -20.23
CA GLN A 667 45.02 -4.13 -19.82
C GLN A 667 45.16 -4.06 -18.29
N TYR A 668 44.12 -3.55 -17.58
CA TYR A 668 44.13 -3.58 -16.13
C TYR A 668 44.14 -5.02 -15.60
N ALA A 669 43.39 -5.94 -16.18
CA ALA A 669 43.37 -7.35 -15.80
C ALA A 669 44.77 -7.97 -15.95
N LYS A 670 45.44 -7.77 -17.08
CA LYS A 670 46.82 -8.23 -17.29
C LYS A 670 47.78 -7.70 -16.22
N THR A 671 47.72 -6.39 -15.96
CA THR A 671 48.60 -5.76 -14.94
C THR A 671 48.38 -6.37 -13.55
N VAL A 672 47.12 -6.51 -13.11
CA VAL A 672 46.74 -7.11 -11.83
C VAL A 672 47.26 -8.55 -11.72
N LEU A 673 47.03 -9.36 -12.76
CA LEU A 673 47.47 -10.77 -12.78
C LEU A 673 49.01 -10.88 -12.67
N ILE A 674 49.74 -10.09 -13.43
CA ILE A 674 51.23 -10.08 -13.37
C ILE A 674 51.69 -9.71 -11.96
N GLU A 675 51.18 -8.64 -11.37
CA GLU A 675 51.55 -8.18 -10.04
C GLU A 675 51.23 -9.22 -8.96
N LYS A 676 50.03 -9.83 -9.03
CA LYS A 676 49.61 -10.81 -8.03
C LYS A 676 50.37 -12.13 -8.15
N LEU A 677 50.62 -12.64 -9.36
CA LEU A 677 51.41 -13.86 -9.54
C LEU A 677 52.85 -13.68 -9.06
N LYS A 678 53.46 -12.53 -9.30
CA LYS A 678 54.77 -12.20 -8.72
C LYS A 678 54.76 -12.29 -7.19
N THR A 679 53.68 -11.85 -6.56
CA THR A 679 53.52 -11.89 -5.09
C THR A 679 53.30 -13.32 -4.58
N VAL A 680 52.48 -14.11 -5.29
CA VAL A 680 52.14 -15.50 -4.92
C VAL A 680 53.39 -16.41 -5.03
N TYR A 681 54.16 -16.25 -6.09
CA TYR A 681 55.34 -17.09 -6.36
C TYR A 681 56.66 -16.47 -5.91
N HIS A 682 56.63 -15.43 -5.05
CA HIS A 682 57.84 -14.85 -4.48
C HIS A 682 58.63 -15.93 -3.70
N THR A 683 59.89 -16.18 -4.11
CA THR A 683 60.80 -17.13 -3.43
C THR A 683 60.98 -16.71 -1.98
N ARG A 684 60.64 -17.59 -1.04
CA ARG A 684 61.02 -17.42 0.37
C ARG A 684 62.50 -17.49 0.50
N VAL A 685 63.11 -16.63 1.32
CA VAL A 685 64.53 -16.68 1.68
C VAL A 685 64.77 -18.05 2.33
N ASN A 686 65.68 -18.85 1.75
CA ASN A 686 66.15 -20.06 2.40
C ASN A 686 66.79 -19.70 3.71
N TYR A 687 66.30 -20.18 4.81
CA TYR A 687 66.96 -20.07 6.09
C TYR A 687 68.26 -20.87 6.03
N PRO A 688 69.44 -20.25 6.35
CA PRO A 688 70.66 -20.99 6.40
C PRO A 688 70.56 -22.09 7.44
N SER A 689 70.98 -23.31 7.08
CA SER A 689 71.11 -24.41 8.03
C SER A 689 72.25 -24.08 8.99
N GLU A 690 72.04 -24.21 10.32
CA GLU A 690 73.11 -24.18 11.28
C GLU A 690 74.14 -25.29 10.92
N ASN A 691 75.32 -24.89 10.63
CA ASN A 691 76.45 -25.86 10.55
C ASN A 691 76.58 -26.44 11.93
N LYS A 692 76.09 -27.67 12.16
CA LYS A 692 76.51 -28.45 13.34
C LYS A 692 78.00 -28.74 13.20
N ALA A 693 78.79 -28.07 14.03
CA ALA A 693 80.20 -28.35 14.23
C ALA A 693 80.44 -29.75 14.83
#